data_b14db935b9cc5b3d4df58e44adea4542
#
_entry.id   b14db935b9cc5b3d4df58e44adea4542
#
_cell.length_a   1.000
_cell.length_b   1.000
_cell.length_c   1.000
_cell.angle_alpha   90.00
_cell.angle_beta   90.00
_cell.angle_gamma   90.00
#
_symmetry.space_group_name_H-M   'P 1'
#
loop_
_entity.id
_entity.type
_entity.pdbx_description
1 polymer ?
#
loop_
_entity_poly.entity_id
_entity_poly.type
_entity_poly.pdbx_seq_one_letter_code
_entity_poly.pdbx_strand_id
1 'polypeptide(L)'
;MNCFDRHPKIGRREFLQAMAVTSSVILLPNAFGAPVDGTRLKITETIGRLQTNVDKAPIAGASWFTAEAVGDGFAYGFPIGFLQRMNCLTSDVLVDGNDFLGFSIALQEGEHGRIFKLDFGGLPQCSFRVRLPMNAVDQHRWLLGREGAFLKPQCEGDRIELAKVDRATFTVLSKPPERARWCMTPLRAAADEVEKISRPILPKGKLLDDFGQSTLREWPGKTRSASDVKARILSQWDLASKQTWPEDFSRRGGWKSKKLTGGEGFFRTHNDGKRWWLVDPEGYAFWSTGLDCVSVVHSAAAYDGMQSTLAWLPDPKGEFRDIYEGVSKTEAGGNSQINYLVANLIRAFGPDGWHDKWAKITLAEMKRLRFNTVGNWSEWKYAKEAGFPYVRPLGFEAKRSGYIVRDFPDVFHPAFEADAADFASVLSDTASDPSFIGYFLMNEPSWGGSSSGLPATGMLYNTASCFTRSELCRFLKKKYSEDTQLSAKWKMPVTVAQVDSGKWEGTFTKEAEGDLREFSVVMVERYFNLISTACRKVDPNHLNLGVRYAEVPPAWAVSGMKSFDVFSMNCYAGKVPHSAFEEIHGMLKMPVMVGEYHFGALDVGLTASGLGCVKNQTDRGRAYRVYLEDAVADPYCVGAHWFQMYDQSAIGRHDGECYNIGFLDVCNRPYPELGHAAIESHERMYQVADGRAEPFSDAPQYWPRVSL
;
A
#
# COMPACT_ATOMS: atom_id res chain seq x y z
N MET A 1 23.92 6.89 -0.85
CA MET A 1 24.97 6.02 -0.31
C MET A 1 24.34 4.68 -0.08
N ASN A 2 24.85 3.64 -0.74
CA ASN A 2 24.26 2.32 -0.84
C ASN A 2 24.10 1.62 0.50
N CYS A 3 22.87 1.33 0.93
CA CYS A 3 22.56 0.30 1.92
C CYS A 3 22.33 -1.05 1.22
N PHE A 4 23.32 -1.55 0.50
CA PHE A 4 23.35 -2.90 -0.05
C PHE A 4 24.81 -3.36 -0.08
N ASP A 5 25.28 -3.92 1.02
CA ASP A 5 26.39 -4.86 1.03
C ASP A 5 26.56 -5.45 2.42
N ARG A 6 26.18 -6.75 2.55
CA ARG A 6 26.87 -7.80 3.33
C ARG A 6 25.98 -9.01 3.57
N HIS A 7 26.04 -9.99 2.66
CA HIS A 7 25.85 -11.40 3.02
C HIS A 7 26.77 -12.32 2.21
N PRO A 8 27.22 -13.46 2.77
CA PRO A 8 28.36 -14.22 2.29
C PRO A 8 28.06 -15.05 1.03
N LYS A 9 29.07 -15.15 0.17
CA LYS A 9 29.08 -15.95 -1.04
C LYS A 9 29.05 -17.44 -0.72
N ILE A 10 27.98 -18.15 -1.12
CA ILE A 10 27.94 -19.60 -1.21
C ILE A 10 28.44 -20.01 -2.61
N GLY A 11 29.32 -20.99 -2.63
CA GLY A 11 30.15 -21.33 -3.78
C GLY A 11 29.42 -21.99 -4.95
N ARG A 12 29.91 -21.71 -6.11
CA ARG A 12 29.46 -21.98 -7.48
C ARG A 12 29.66 -23.45 -7.96
N ARG A 13 29.68 -24.48 -7.11
CA ARG A 13 30.09 -25.83 -7.51
C ARG A 13 29.07 -26.96 -7.40
N GLU A 14 27.84 -26.70 -6.92
CA GLU A 14 26.83 -27.78 -6.76
C GLU A 14 25.64 -27.72 -7.73
N PHE A 15 25.70 -26.87 -8.78
CA PHE A 15 24.58 -26.71 -9.73
C PHE A 15 24.77 -27.38 -11.09
N LEU A 16 25.81 -28.21 -11.30
CA LEU A 16 26.14 -28.79 -12.62
C LEU A 16 26.30 -30.33 -12.63
N GLN A 17 25.50 -31.06 -11.88
CA GLN A 17 25.42 -32.52 -12.05
C GLN A 17 23.97 -33.02 -11.94
N ALA A 18 23.17 -32.81 -12.97
CA ALA A 18 21.95 -33.60 -13.26
C ALA A 18 21.37 -33.21 -14.64
N MET A 19 22.11 -33.50 -15.72
CA MET A 19 21.52 -33.59 -17.05
C MET A 19 22.21 -34.74 -17.81
N ALA A 20 21.62 -35.89 -17.76
CA ALA A 20 21.60 -36.92 -18.79
C ALA A 20 20.78 -38.13 -18.33
N VAL A 21 19.53 -38.25 -18.76
CA VAL A 21 18.91 -39.57 -19.09
C VAL A 21 17.69 -39.34 -19.99
N THR A 22 17.82 -39.75 -21.23
CA THR A 22 16.90 -40.38 -22.22
C THR A 22 15.38 -40.18 -22.12
N SER A 23 14.85 -39.73 -23.23
CA SER A 23 13.46 -39.68 -23.67
C SER A 23 12.69 -40.99 -23.49
N SER A 24 11.62 -40.96 -22.74
CA SER A 24 10.47 -41.86 -22.90
C SER A 24 9.23 -41.07 -22.58
N VAL A 25 8.41 -40.81 -23.60
CA VAL A 25 7.11 -40.16 -23.48
C VAL A 25 6.17 -41.14 -22.78
N ILE A 26 6.00 -40.98 -21.48
CA ILE A 26 4.89 -41.56 -20.75
C ILE A 26 3.94 -40.39 -20.42
N LEU A 27 2.77 -40.39 -21.05
CA LEU A 27 1.64 -39.58 -20.68
C LEU A 27 1.25 -39.92 -19.24
N LEU A 28 1.76 -39.16 -18.28
CA LEU A 28 1.26 -39.21 -16.90
C LEU A 28 0.13 -38.19 -16.73
N PRO A 29 -0.97 -38.58 -16.07
CA PRO A 29 -2.10 -37.70 -15.84
C PRO A 29 -1.74 -36.67 -14.79
N ASN A 30 -2.13 -35.40 -15.05
CA ASN A 30 -2.33 -34.27 -14.13
C ASN A 30 -1.56 -34.28 -12.80
N ALA A 31 -0.33 -33.83 -12.84
CA ALA A 31 0.40 -33.54 -11.61
C ALA A 31 0.17 -32.09 -11.14
N PHE A 32 -1.03 -31.74 -10.79
CA PHE A 32 -1.32 -30.72 -9.78
C PHE A 32 -0.69 -31.23 -8.47
N GLY A 33 0.11 -30.42 -7.77
CA GLY A 33 0.86 -30.86 -6.57
C GLY A 33 0.02 -31.74 -5.66
N ALA A 34 0.67 -32.62 -4.88
CA ALA A 34 -0.01 -33.59 -4.04
C ALA A 34 -1.20 -32.97 -3.27
N PRO A 35 -2.33 -33.67 -3.14
CA PRO A 35 -3.44 -33.20 -2.31
C PRO A 35 -2.92 -32.88 -0.92
N VAL A 36 -3.32 -31.72 -0.37
CA VAL A 36 -2.93 -31.35 1.00
C VAL A 36 -3.57 -32.32 1.97
N ASP A 37 -2.76 -32.97 2.79
CA ASP A 37 -3.26 -33.74 3.93
C ASP A 37 -3.87 -32.79 4.96
N GLY A 38 -5.03 -33.13 5.51
CA GLY A 38 -5.73 -32.31 6.48
C GLY A 38 -7.21 -32.62 6.60
N THR A 39 -7.78 -32.22 7.72
CA THR A 39 -9.20 -32.41 8.01
C THR A 39 -10.05 -31.45 7.19
N ARG A 40 -10.92 -31.98 6.33
CA ARG A 40 -11.90 -31.18 5.58
C ARG A 40 -12.88 -30.53 6.54
N LEU A 41 -13.06 -29.21 6.43
CA LEU A 41 -14.10 -28.48 7.16
C LEU A 41 -15.47 -28.72 6.50
N LYS A 42 -16.48 -28.87 7.34
CA LYS A 42 -17.86 -29.08 6.89
C LYS A 42 -18.54 -27.75 6.66
N ILE A 43 -19.07 -27.53 5.46
CA ILE A 43 -19.94 -26.39 5.17
C ILE A 43 -21.23 -26.60 5.99
N THR A 44 -21.58 -25.59 6.79
CA THR A 44 -22.81 -25.56 7.60
C THR A 44 -23.88 -24.71 6.95
N GLU A 45 -23.46 -23.70 6.16
CA GLU A 45 -24.36 -22.74 5.54
C GLU A 45 -23.77 -22.20 4.24
N THR A 46 -24.63 -21.87 3.28
CA THR A 46 -24.31 -21.05 2.11
C THR A 46 -24.75 -19.62 2.39
N ILE A 47 -23.82 -18.67 2.26
CA ILE A 47 -24.06 -17.25 2.53
C ILE A 47 -24.46 -16.55 1.23
N GLY A 48 -25.53 -15.76 1.28
CA GLY A 48 -26.00 -14.95 0.15
C GLY A 48 -26.57 -15.78 -1.01
N ARG A 49 -26.25 -15.39 -2.25
CA ARG A 49 -26.76 -16.03 -3.49
C ARG A 49 -25.72 -16.90 -4.20
N LEU A 50 -24.80 -17.47 -3.44
CA LEU A 50 -23.79 -18.36 -4.00
C LEU A 50 -24.39 -19.58 -4.69
N GLN A 51 -23.93 -19.88 -5.89
CA GLN A 51 -24.36 -21.04 -6.68
C GLN A 51 -23.20 -22.03 -6.86
N THR A 52 -23.47 -23.32 -6.70
CA THR A 52 -22.54 -24.39 -7.05
C THR A 52 -22.85 -24.88 -8.46
N ASN A 53 -21.83 -24.97 -9.32
CA ASN A 53 -21.99 -25.40 -10.71
C ASN A 53 -21.50 -26.86 -10.87
N VAL A 54 -22.16 -27.60 -11.75
CA VAL A 54 -21.86 -29.04 -12.02
C VAL A 54 -20.68 -29.24 -12.97
N ASP A 55 -20.14 -28.20 -13.56
CA ASP A 55 -19.01 -28.29 -14.48
C ASP A 55 -17.79 -28.97 -13.83
N LYS A 56 -17.07 -29.78 -14.61
CA LYS A 56 -15.82 -30.36 -14.14
C LYS A 56 -14.77 -29.28 -13.89
N ALA A 57 -14.30 -29.20 -12.66
CA ALA A 57 -13.23 -28.27 -12.29
C ALA A 57 -11.85 -28.77 -12.78
N PRO A 58 -10.94 -27.85 -13.17
CA PRO A 58 -9.58 -28.22 -13.58
C PRO A 58 -8.70 -28.69 -12.42
N ILE A 59 -9.03 -28.28 -11.18
CA ILE A 59 -8.36 -28.72 -9.96
C ILE A 59 -9.04 -30.00 -9.45
N ALA A 60 -8.28 -31.04 -9.19
CA ALA A 60 -8.83 -32.31 -8.69
C ALA A 60 -9.51 -32.11 -7.33
N GLY A 61 -10.76 -32.57 -7.22
CA GLY A 61 -11.56 -32.45 -6.00
C GLY A 61 -12.14 -31.05 -5.74
N ALA A 62 -11.95 -30.10 -6.66
CA ALA A 62 -12.57 -28.78 -6.59
C ALA A 62 -13.99 -28.77 -7.18
N SER A 63 -14.79 -27.81 -6.77
CA SER A 63 -16.09 -27.48 -7.34
C SER A 63 -16.10 -26.04 -7.84
N TRP A 64 -16.91 -25.76 -8.86
CA TRP A 64 -17.13 -24.41 -9.38
C TRP A 64 -18.20 -23.68 -8.57
N PHE A 65 -17.97 -22.40 -8.32
CA PHE A 65 -18.87 -21.49 -7.63
C PHE A 65 -19.07 -20.22 -8.42
N THR A 66 -20.25 -19.62 -8.28
CA THR A 66 -20.60 -18.32 -8.85
C THR A 66 -21.24 -17.46 -7.78
N ALA A 67 -20.72 -16.26 -7.57
CA ALA A 67 -21.26 -15.24 -6.68
C ALA A 67 -21.85 -14.07 -7.49
N GLU A 68 -23.00 -13.56 -7.05
CA GLU A 68 -23.65 -12.39 -7.63
C GLU A 68 -23.24 -11.10 -6.90
N ALA A 69 -23.01 -11.19 -5.58
CA ALA A 69 -22.70 -10.07 -4.72
C ALA A 69 -21.41 -10.27 -3.91
N VAL A 70 -20.83 -9.16 -3.46
CA VAL A 70 -19.84 -9.15 -2.38
C VAL A 70 -20.50 -9.69 -1.12
N GLY A 71 -19.79 -10.52 -0.36
CA GLY A 71 -20.31 -11.22 0.82
C GLY A 71 -20.88 -12.62 0.54
N ASP A 72 -21.17 -12.98 -0.71
CA ASP A 72 -21.56 -14.36 -1.05
C ASP A 72 -20.43 -15.34 -0.73
N GLY A 73 -20.75 -16.50 -0.14
CA GLY A 73 -19.75 -17.47 0.27
C GLY A 73 -20.26 -18.67 1.06
N PHE A 74 -19.44 -19.17 1.97
CA PHE A 74 -19.71 -20.32 2.82
C PHE A 74 -19.41 -20.02 4.28
N ALA A 75 -20.20 -20.65 5.18
CA ALA A 75 -19.85 -20.79 6.57
C ALA A 75 -19.44 -22.24 6.89
N TYR A 76 -18.52 -22.38 7.81
CA TYR A 76 -17.99 -23.64 8.32
C TYR A 76 -18.13 -23.67 9.84
N GLY A 77 -18.55 -24.79 10.40
CA GLY A 77 -18.62 -25.04 11.83
C GLY A 77 -17.69 -26.18 12.24
N PHE A 78 -17.06 -26.05 13.40
CA PHE A 78 -16.19 -27.06 14.00
C PHE A 78 -16.16 -26.93 15.52
N PRO A 79 -15.76 -27.98 16.27
CA PRO A 79 -15.70 -27.91 17.73
C PRO A 79 -14.75 -26.84 18.25
N ILE A 80 -15.12 -26.19 19.33
CA ILE A 80 -14.25 -25.28 20.08
C ILE A 80 -12.92 -25.97 20.40
N GLY A 81 -11.79 -25.24 20.24
CA GLY A 81 -10.45 -25.77 20.44
C GLY A 81 -9.89 -26.62 19.30
N PHE A 82 -10.65 -26.88 18.24
CA PHE A 82 -10.20 -27.66 17.09
C PHE A 82 -8.98 -27.01 16.41
N LEU A 83 -9.02 -25.69 16.18
CA LEU A 83 -7.95 -24.96 15.49
C LEU A 83 -6.66 -24.81 16.29
N GLN A 84 -6.68 -24.98 17.62
CA GLN A 84 -5.48 -24.96 18.45
C GLN A 84 -4.42 -26.00 18.06
N ARG A 85 -4.88 -27.12 17.46
CA ARG A 85 -4.02 -28.24 17.07
C ARG A 85 -3.62 -28.19 15.60
N MET A 86 -4.06 -27.16 14.89
CA MET A 86 -3.80 -26.99 13.46
C MET A 86 -2.72 -25.94 13.25
N ASN A 87 -1.94 -26.14 12.19
CA ASN A 87 -0.90 -25.18 11.78
C ASN A 87 -1.44 -24.21 10.72
N CYS A 88 -2.33 -24.68 9.82
CA CYS A 88 -2.74 -23.87 8.67
C CYS A 88 -4.17 -24.24 8.21
N LEU A 89 -4.92 -23.22 7.77
CA LEU A 89 -6.09 -23.42 6.89
C LEU A 89 -5.66 -23.25 5.44
N THR A 90 -6.15 -24.13 4.55
CA THR A 90 -5.74 -24.18 3.16
C THR A 90 -6.82 -24.62 2.20
N SER A 91 -6.75 -24.10 0.98
CA SER A 91 -7.57 -24.50 -0.18
C SER A 91 -6.85 -24.15 -1.46
N ASP A 92 -6.98 -24.95 -2.51
CA ASP A 92 -6.51 -24.62 -3.85
C ASP A 92 -7.63 -23.93 -4.63
N VAL A 93 -7.33 -22.79 -5.22
CA VAL A 93 -8.30 -21.89 -5.87
C VAL A 93 -7.83 -21.57 -7.30
N LEU A 94 -8.78 -21.43 -8.22
CA LEU A 94 -8.57 -20.87 -9.55
C LEU A 94 -9.70 -19.90 -9.87
N VAL A 95 -9.36 -18.66 -10.18
CA VAL A 95 -10.30 -17.61 -10.61
C VAL A 95 -10.56 -17.74 -12.10
N ASP A 96 -11.84 -17.71 -12.50
CA ASP A 96 -12.28 -17.67 -13.89
C ASP A 96 -12.50 -16.21 -14.36
N GLY A 97 -12.41 -15.99 -15.67
CA GLY A 97 -12.58 -14.67 -16.26
C GLY A 97 -11.28 -13.90 -16.47
N ASN A 98 -11.39 -12.57 -16.58
CA ASN A 98 -10.28 -11.68 -16.93
C ASN A 98 -9.94 -10.67 -15.84
N ASP A 99 -10.68 -10.65 -14.75
CA ASP A 99 -10.54 -9.70 -13.66
C ASP A 99 -10.13 -10.36 -12.36
N PHE A 100 -9.49 -9.58 -11.53
CA PHE A 100 -9.14 -9.91 -10.17
C PHE A 100 -10.39 -10.25 -9.34
N LEU A 101 -10.29 -11.24 -8.46
CA LEU A 101 -11.26 -11.48 -7.41
C LEU A 101 -10.59 -11.36 -6.04
N GLY A 102 -11.26 -10.62 -5.14
CA GLY A 102 -10.89 -10.56 -3.73
C GLY A 102 -11.72 -11.54 -2.91
N PHE A 103 -11.10 -12.17 -1.92
CA PHE A 103 -11.71 -13.12 -0.99
C PHE A 103 -11.35 -12.79 0.45
N SER A 104 -12.20 -13.20 1.38
CA SER A 104 -11.96 -13.11 2.81
C SER A 104 -12.18 -14.46 3.47
N ILE A 105 -11.23 -14.88 4.32
CA ILE A 105 -11.44 -15.94 5.30
C ILE A 105 -11.56 -15.29 6.66
N ALA A 106 -12.72 -15.40 7.31
CA ALA A 106 -12.91 -14.92 8.67
C ALA A 106 -12.97 -16.09 9.66
N LEU A 107 -12.31 -15.93 10.82
CA LEU A 107 -12.37 -16.82 11.98
C LEU A 107 -13.06 -16.08 13.11
N GLN A 108 -14.05 -16.71 13.80
CA GLN A 108 -14.87 -16.05 14.81
C GLN A 108 -14.95 -16.85 16.10
N GLU A 109 -14.88 -16.16 17.23
CA GLU A 109 -15.05 -16.70 18.58
C GLU A 109 -16.56 -16.74 18.94
N GLY A 110 -17.23 -17.87 18.70
CA GLY A 110 -18.68 -17.99 18.94
C GLY A 110 -19.50 -17.05 18.02
N GLU A 111 -20.81 -16.96 18.29
CA GLU A 111 -21.76 -16.27 17.41
C GLU A 111 -21.59 -14.74 17.37
N HIS A 112 -21.16 -14.15 18.49
CA HIS A 112 -21.05 -12.68 18.65
C HIS A 112 -19.66 -12.24 19.13
N GLY A 113 -18.66 -13.14 19.05
CA GLY A 113 -17.31 -12.89 19.50
C GLY A 113 -16.47 -12.17 18.46
N ARG A 114 -15.20 -11.99 18.82
CA ARG A 114 -14.20 -11.32 18.01
C ARG A 114 -13.97 -12.03 16.68
N ILE A 115 -13.62 -11.26 15.65
CA ILE A 115 -13.43 -11.74 14.29
C ILE A 115 -12.04 -11.36 13.79
N PHE A 116 -11.23 -12.35 13.42
CA PHE A 116 -10.02 -12.19 12.62
C PHE A 116 -10.34 -12.46 11.16
N LYS A 117 -9.70 -11.74 10.24
CA LYS A 117 -9.85 -11.93 8.80
C LYS A 117 -8.49 -12.06 8.13
N LEU A 118 -8.42 -12.90 7.11
CA LEU A 118 -7.40 -12.90 6.08
C LEU A 118 -8.08 -12.50 4.76
N ASP A 119 -7.79 -11.31 4.29
CA ASP A 119 -8.25 -10.80 3.00
C ASP A 119 -7.15 -11.01 1.95
N PHE A 120 -7.49 -11.50 0.76
CA PHE A 120 -6.51 -11.81 -0.29
C PHE A 120 -7.13 -11.78 -1.68
N GLY A 121 -6.26 -11.59 -2.69
CA GLY A 121 -6.65 -11.61 -4.10
C GLY A 121 -6.25 -12.87 -4.84
N GLY A 122 -6.98 -13.15 -5.90
CA GLY A 122 -6.67 -14.15 -6.90
C GLY A 122 -6.45 -13.54 -8.27
N LEU A 123 -5.30 -13.83 -8.90
CA LEU A 123 -5.05 -13.46 -10.29
C LEU A 123 -5.92 -14.33 -11.22
N PRO A 124 -6.60 -13.74 -12.22
CA PRO A 124 -7.45 -14.50 -13.13
C PRO A 124 -6.68 -15.57 -13.91
N GLN A 125 -7.36 -16.68 -14.20
CA GLN A 125 -6.88 -17.82 -14.98
C GLN A 125 -5.67 -18.57 -14.40
N CYS A 126 -5.21 -18.21 -13.21
CA CYS A 126 -4.09 -18.86 -12.53
C CYS A 126 -4.57 -19.54 -11.24
N SER A 127 -4.09 -20.77 -10.99
CA SER A 127 -4.37 -21.42 -9.72
C SER A 127 -3.36 -21.01 -8.65
N PHE A 128 -3.83 -20.95 -7.41
CA PHE A 128 -3.01 -20.65 -6.23
C PHE A 128 -3.49 -21.45 -5.03
N ARG A 129 -2.65 -21.58 -4.02
CA ARG A 129 -2.98 -22.17 -2.74
C ARG A 129 -3.13 -21.10 -1.69
N VAL A 130 -4.32 -21.00 -1.13
CA VAL A 130 -4.56 -20.21 0.07
C VAL A 130 -3.87 -20.87 1.24
N ARG A 131 -3.07 -20.12 2.00
CA ARG A 131 -2.42 -20.57 3.21
C ARG A 131 -2.62 -19.53 4.31
N LEU A 132 -3.47 -19.85 5.28
CA LEU A 132 -3.65 -19.07 6.49
C LEU A 132 -2.97 -19.78 7.65
N PRO A 133 -1.75 -19.37 8.04
CA PRO A 133 -1.09 -19.93 9.20
C PRO A 133 -1.81 -19.51 10.49
N MET A 134 -2.00 -20.44 11.41
CA MET A 134 -2.77 -20.18 12.64
C MET A 134 -2.12 -19.14 13.55
N ASN A 135 -0.82 -18.94 13.47
CA ASN A 135 -0.13 -17.89 14.23
C ASN A 135 -0.40 -16.47 13.69
N ALA A 136 -1.01 -16.31 12.50
CA ALA A 136 -1.38 -14.99 11.97
C ALA A 136 -2.49 -14.31 12.80
N VAL A 137 -3.29 -15.10 13.55
CA VAL A 137 -4.41 -14.58 14.35
C VAL A 137 -3.98 -13.74 15.56
N ASP A 138 -2.69 -13.75 15.91
CA ASP A 138 -2.14 -12.91 16.98
C ASP A 138 -1.98 -11.44 16.59
N GLN A 139 -2.21 -11.12 15.31
CA GLN A 139 -2.12 -9.75 14.76
C GLN A 139 -0.71 -9.14 14.86
N HIS A 140 0.33 -9.95 15.05
CA HIS A 140 1.71 -9.46 15.05
C HIS A 140 2.15 -9.01 13.65
N ARG A 141 1.65 -9.68 12.61
CA ARG A 141 1.85 -9.31 11.19
C ARG A 141 0.51 -8.91 10.57
N TRP A 142 0.54 -7.87 9.74
CA TRP A 142 -0.64 -7.43 9.01
C TRP A 142 -0.61 -7.87 7.53
N LEU A 143 0.57 -8.18 6.97
CA LEU A 143 0.75 -8.63 5.60
C LEU A 143 1.52 -9.96 5.59
N LEU A 144 1.00 -10.94 4.84
CA LEU A 144 1.69 -12.17 4.48
C LEU A 144 2.29 -12.02 3.08
N GLY A 145 3.34 -12.78 2.77
CA GLY A 145 4.00 -12.68 1.46
C GLY A 145 3.09 -13.15 0.32
N ARG A 146 3.15 -12.44 -0.82
CA ARG A 146 2.57 -12.90 -2.09
C ARG A 146 3.17 -14.22 -2.53
N GLU A 147 2.36 -15.11 -3.14
CA GLU A 147 2.82 -16.40 -3.71
C GLU A 147 2.19 -16.64 -5.08
N GLY A 148 2.92 -16.32 -6.16
CA GLY A 148 2.40 -16.46 -7.52
C GLY A 148 1.10 -15.68 -7.72
N ALA A 149 0.00 -16.39 -7.98
CA ALA A 149 -1.33 -15.83 -8.17
C ALA A 149 -2.13 -15.58 -6.87
N PHE A 150 -1.59 -15.94 -5.70
CA PHE A 150 -2.10 -15.58 -4.38
C PHE A 150 -1.60 -14.20 -4.02
N LEU A 151 -2.44 -13.18 -4.18
CA LEU A 151 -2.05 -11.77 -4.17
C LEU A 151 -2.39 -11.10 -2.84
N LYS A 152 -1.49 -10.26 -2.34
CA LYS A 152 -1.65 -9.30 -1.22
C LYS A 152 -2.46 -9.85 -0.03
N PRO A 153 -2.07 -10.99 0.58
CA PRO A 153 -2.80 -11.52 1.74
C PRO A 153 -2.58 -10.63 2.97
N GLN A 154 -3.67 -10.07 3.51
CA GLN A 154 -3.68 -9.08 4.61
C GLN A 154 -4.44 -9.62 5.82
N CYS A 155 -3.89 -9.42 7.03
CA CYS A 155 -4.54 -9.76 8.30
C CYS A 155 -5.31 -8.54 8.81
N GLU A 156 -6.62 -8.71 8.98
CA GLU A 156 -7.56 -7.67 9.37
C GLU A 156 -8.40 -8.09 10.60
N GLY A 157 -9.14 -7.14 11.18
CA GLY A 157 -10.07 -7.40 12.28
C GLY A 157 -9.37 -7.54 13.63
N ASP A 158 -9.91 -8.41 14.50
CA ASP A 158 -9.46 -8.55 15.88
C ASP A 158 -8.35 -9.59 16.03
N ARG A 159 -7.54 -9.44 17.08
CA ARG A 159 -6.81 -10.57 17.65
C ARG A 159 -7.80 -11.54 18.29
N ILE A 160 -7.69 -12.83 18.00
CA ILE A 160 -8.56 -13.88 18.52
C ILE A 160 -7.78 -14.98 19.25
N GLU A 161 -8.49 -15.75 20.05
CA GLU A 161 -7.95 -16.93 20.73
C GLU A 161 -8.43 -18.20 20.03
N LEU A 162 -7.55 -18.95 19.38
CA LEU A 162 -7.91 -20.18 18.65
C LEU A 162 -8.70 -21.20 19.51
N ALA A 163 -8.50 -21.14 20.83
CA ALA A 163 -9.23 -21.95 21.80
C ALA A 163 -10.75 -21.67 21.83
N LYS A 164 -11.18 -20.48 21.40
CA LYS A 164 -12.58 -20.02 21.44
C LYS A 164 -13.26 -20.02 20.07
N VAL A 165 -12.49 -20.26 19.01
CA VAL A 165 -13.00 -20.24 17.63
C VAL A 165 -13.77 -21.52 17.34
N ASP A 166 -15.00 -21.38 16.84
CA ASP A 166 -15.89 -22.48 16.47
C ASP A 166 -16.44 -22.38 15.04
N ARG A 167 -16.13 -21.27 14.35
CA ARG A 167 -16.63 -21.01 12.99
C ARG A 167 -15.63 -20.28 12.12
N ALA A 168 -15.75 -20.51 10.82
CA ALA A 168 -15.05 -19.79 9.78
C ALA A 168 -16.00 -19.44 8.64
N THR A 169 -15.69 -18.37 7.90
CA THR A 169 -16.36 -18.07 6.62
C THR A 169 -15.34 -17.92 5.52
N PHE A 170 -15.74 -18.25 4.29
CA PHE A 170 -15.02 -17.91 3.06
C PHE A 170 -15.98 -17.13 2.18
N THR A 171 -15.70 -15.87 1.90
CA THR A 171 -16.59 -14.99 1.17
C THR A 171 -15.88 -14.21 0.08
N VAL A 172 -16.63 -13.77 -0.94
CA VAL A 172 -16.15 -12.81 -1.94
C VAL A 172 -16.06 -11.42 -1.31
N LEU A 173 -14.88 -10.83 -1.30
CA LEU A 173 -14.62 -9.49 -0.76
C LEU A 173 -14.70 -8.40 -1.84
N SER A 174 -14.24 -8.73 -3.05
CA SER A 174 -14.15 -7.79 -4.18
C SER A 174 -14.31 -8.53 -5.50
N LYS A 175 -15.09 -7.97 -6.41
CA LYS A 175 -15.37 -8.57 -7.72
C LYS A 175 -15.69 -7.49 -8.76
N PRO A 176 -15.48 -7.78 -10.07
CA PRO A 176 -15.98 -6.91 -11.14
C PRO A 176 -17.51 -6.79 -11.08
N PRO A 177 -18.11 -5.80 -11.78
CA PRO A 177 -19.57 -5.64 -11.82
C PRO A 177 -20.32 -6.88 -12.27
N GLU A 178 -19.70 -7.67 -13.13
CA GLU A 178 -20.21 -8.96 -13.60
C GLU A 178 -20.15 -10.04 -12.50
N ARG A 179 -20.61 -11.25 -12.81
CA ARG A 179 -20.58 -12.37 -11.85
C ARG A 179 -19.13 -12.79 -11.58
N ALA A 180 -18.80 -13.02 -10.32
CA ALA A 180 -17.57 -13.69 -9.93
C ALA A 180 -17.71 -15.20 -10.10
N ARG A 181 -16.75 -15.87 -10.75
CA ARG A 181 -16.70 -17.32 -10.89
C ARG A 181 -15.30 -17.85 -10.53
N TRP A 182 -15.28 -18.89 -9.71
CA TRP A 182 -14.02 -19.54 -9.34
C TRP A 182 -14.25 -21.01 -9.03
N CYS A 183 -13.21 -21.83 -9.07
CA CYS A 183 -13.26 -23.15 -8.48
C CYS A 183 -12.32 -23.25 -7.29
N MET A 184 -12.69 -24.04 -6.30
CA MET A 184 -11.85 -24.30 -5.14
C MET A 184 -12.03 -25.71 -4.59
N THR A 185 -10.95 -26.26 -4.00
CA THR A 185 -11.04 -27.47 -3.19
C THR A 185 -11.74 -27.16 -1.86
N PRO A 186 -12.30 -28.17 -1.16
CA PRO A 186 -12.82 -27.96 0.20
C PRO A 186 -11.77 -27.32 1.11
N LEU A 187 -12.18 -26.34 1.93
CA LEU A 187 -11.31 -25.75 2.94
C LEU A 187 -10.90 -26.85 3.95
N ARG A 188 -9.59 -26.93 4.24
CA ARG A 188 -9.00 -27.94 5.12
C ARG A 188 -8.18 -27.28 6.23
N ALA A 189 -8.18 -27.93 7.38
CA ALA A 189 -7.29 -27.61 8.49
C ALA A 189 -6.15 -28.65 8.53
N ALA A 190 -4.93 -28.23 8.33
CA ALA A 190 -3.73 -29.07 8.36
C ALA A 190 -2.96 -28.88 9.68
N ALA A 191 -2.51 -30.00 10.26
CA ALA A 191 -1.69 -30.00 11.47
C ALA A 191 -0.22 -29.69 11.16
N ASP A 192 0.22 -30.06 9.97
CA ASP A 192 1.58 -29.81 9.47
C ASP A 192 1.65 -28.53 8.61
N GLU A 193 2.87 -28.09 8.32
CA GLU A 193 3.11 -26.98 7.40
C GLU A 193 2.68 -27.38 5.98
N VAL A 194 1.99 -26.46 5.31
CA VAL A 194 1.48 -26.67 3.96
C VAL A 194 2.40 -25.98 2.95
N GLU A 195 2.94 -26.74 2.03
CA GLU A 195 3.80 -26.22 0.96
C GLU A 195 3.01 -25.40 -0.08
N LYS A 196 3.72 -24.50 -0.77
CA LYS A 196 3.22 -23.81 -1.97
C LYS A 196 2.86 -24.80 -3.07
N ILE A 197 1.98 -24.39 -4.00
CA ILE A 197 1.78 -25.18 -5.23
C ILE A 197 3.06 -25.18 -6.05
N SER A 198 3.63 -26.36 -6.28
CA SER A 198 4.83 -26.52 -7.09
C SER A 198 4.59 -26.41 -8.60
N ARG A 199 3.38 -26.72 -9.06
CA ARG A 199 2.96 -26.69 -10.47
C ARG A 199 1.57 -26.10 -10.60
N PRO A 200 1.44 -24.75 -10.60
CA PRO A 200 0.15 -24.09 -10.74
C PRO A 200 -0.44 -24.35 -12.13
N ILE A 201 -1.77 -24.41 -12.22
CA ILE A 201 -2.47 -24.28 -13.50
C ILE A 201 -2.31 -22.84 -13.95
N LEU A 202 -1.79 -22.67 -15.16
CA LEU A 202 -1.58 -21.38 -15.80
C LEU A 202 -2.40 -21.33 -17.10
N PRO A 203 -2.79 -20.14 -17.59
CA PRO A 203 -3.56 -20.02 -18.82
C PRO A 203 -2.78 -20.58 -20.03
N LYS A 204 -3.50 -21.06 -21.03
CA LYS A 204 -2.89 -21.62 -22.26
C LYS A 204 -2.15 -20.59 -23.11
N GLY A 205 -2.44 -19.32 -22.95
CA GLY A 205 -1.76 -18.20 -23.57
C GLY A 205 -0.78 -17.53 -22.63
N LYS A 206 -0.30 -16.34 -23.03
CA LYS A 206 0.51 -15.47 -22.19
C LYS A 206 -0.38 -14.43 -21.50
N LEU A 207 -0.04 -14.01 -20.29
CA LEU A 207 -0.76 -12.96 -19.58
C LEU A 207 -0.23 -11.57 -19.94
N LEU A 208 1.08 -11.47 -20.19
CA LEU A 208 1.72 -10.24 -20.65
C LEU A 208 2.33 -10.45 -22.04
N ASP A 209 2.16 -9.46 -22.92
CA ASP A 209 2.81 -9.38 -24.21
C ASP A 209 4.29 -8.93 -24.09
N ASP A 210 4.96 -8.75 -25.22
CA ASP A 210 6.37 -8.33 -25.29
C ASP A 210 6.62 -6.92 -24.75
N PHE A 211 5.58 -6.15 -24.54
CA PHE A 211 5.63 -4.76 -24.03
C PHE A 211 5.19 -4.65 -22.56
N GLY A 212 4.77 -5.78 -21.95
CA GLY A 212 4.25 -5.81 -20.59
C GLY A 212 2.76 -5.48 -20.47
N GLN A 213 2.03 -5.37 -21.58
CA GLN A 213 0.59 -5.15 -21.59
C GLN A 213 -0.17 -6.47 -21.41
N SER A 214 -1.36 -6.38 -20.77
CA SER A 214 -2.24 -7.54 -20.64
C SER A 214 -2.68 -8.09 -22.01
N THR A 215 -2.72 -9.43 -22.12
CA THR A 215 -3.28 -10.13 -23.28
C THR A 215 -4.74 -10.55 -23.07
N LEU A 216 -5.30 -10.33 -21.88
CA LEU A 216 -6.64 -10.81 -21.52
C LEU A 216 -7.77 -10.03 -22.22
N ARG A 217 -7.49 -8.83 -22.70
CA ARG A 217 -8.46 -8.01 -23.44
C ARG A 217 -7.78 -7.04 -24.39
N GLU A 218 -8.57 -6.52 -25.30
CA GLU A 218 -8.20 -5.47 -26.25
C GLU A 218 -8.85 -4.15 -25.85
N TRP A 219 -8.14 -3.03 -26.06
CA TRP A 219 -8.66 -1.69 -25.79
C TRP A 219 -8.14 -0.67 -26.82
N PRO A 220 -8.84 0.45 -27.00
CA PRO A 220 -8.35 1.54 -27.84
C PRO A 220 -7.00 2.04 -27.33
N GLY A 221 -6.03 2.11 -28.24
CA GLY A 221 -4.70 2.61 -27.89
C GLY A 221 -3.73 1.61 -27.30
N LYS A 222 -4.07 0.33 -27.18
CA LYS A 222 -3.09 -0.72 -26.90
C LYS A 222 -1.93 -0.65 -27.90
N THR A 223 -0.71 -0.60 -27.41
CA THR A 223 0.50 -0.54 -28.25
C THR A 223 0.68 -1.85 -29.02
N ARG A 224 0.93 -1.75 -30.33
CA ARG A 224 0.93 -2.92 -31.24
C ARG A 224 2.32 -3.34 -31.71
N SER A 225 3.30 -2.45 -31.66
CA SER A 225 4.64 -2.74 -32.17
C SER A 225 5.75 -2.01 -31.40
N ALA A 226 6.96 -2.54 -31.49
CA ALA A 226 8.15 -1.90 -30.94
C ALA A 226 8.43 -0.52 -31.61
N SER A 227 8.06 -0.38 -32.89
CA SER A 227 8.17 0.91 -33.60
C SER A 227 7.24 1.97 -33.00
N ASP A 228 6.02 1.60 -32.58
CA ASP A 228 5.09 2.52 -31.94
C ASP A 228 5.60 3.01 -30.57
N VAL A 229 6.14 2.07 -29.76
CA VAL A 229 6.79 2.39 -28.47
C VAL A 229 7.93 3.38 -28.70
N LYS A 230 8.86 3.03 -29.61
CA LYS A 230 10.04 3.82 -29.92
C LYS A 230 9.67 5.23 -30.43
N ALA A 231 8.76 5.32 -31.39
CA ALA A 231 8.34 6.60 -31.96
C ALA A 231 7.71 7.51 -30.90
N ARG A 232 6.87 6.96 -30.02
CA ARG A 232 6.23 7.70 -28.93
C ARG A 232 7.27 8.26 -27.96
N ILE A 233 8.16 7.41 -27.44
CA ILE A 233 9.15 7.82 -26.45
C ILE A 233 10.14 8.83 -27.04
N LEU A 234 10.58 8.66 -28.30
CA LEU A 234 11.43 9.64 -28.97
C LEU A 234 10.72 10.98 -29.20
N SER A 235 9.43 10.97 -29.57
CA SER A 235 8.64 12.19 -29.67
C SER A 235 8.50 12.92 -28.32
N GLN A 236 8.30 12.18 -27.22
CA GLN A 236 8.27 12.76 -25.88
C GLN A 236 9.63 13.38 -25.50
N TRP A 237 10.73 12.74 -25.89
CA TRP A 237 12.08 13.26 -25.68
C TRP A 237 12.31 14.58 -26.43
N ASP A 238 11.88 14.66 -27.69
CA ASP A 238 12.01 15.87 -28.51
C ASP A 238 11.18 17.05 -27.96
N LEU A 239 10.07 16.75 -27.30
CA LEU A 239 9.20 17.73 -26.67
C LEU A 239 9.67 18.14 -25.26
N ALA A 240 10.39 17.27 -24.55
CA ALA A 240 10.77 17.49 -23.16
C ALA A 240 11.61 18.76 -22.96
N SER A 241 12.53 19.05 -23.88
CA SER A 241 13.39 20.26 -23.80
C SER A 241 12.64 21.58 -24.05
N LYS A 242 11.43 21.51 -24.62
CA LYS A 242 10.58 22.66 -24.92
C LYS A 242 9.57 22.95 -23.81
N GLN A 243 9.41 22.02 -22.86
CA GLN A 243 8.40 22.16 -21.82
C GLN A 243 8.89 23.08 -20.70
N THR A 244 8.15 24.14 -20.46
CA THR A 244 8.40 25.13 -19.40
C THR A 244 7.31 25.07 -18.34
N TRP A 245 7.54 25.73 -17.21
CA TRP A 245 6.48 26.00 -16.25
C TRP A 245 5.39 26.88 -16.88
N PRO A 246 4.12 26.68 -16.48
CA PRO A 246 3.04 27.60 -16.83
C PRO A 246 3.38 29.05 -16.43
N GLU A 247 2.96 30.04 -17.22
CA GLU A 247 3.30 31.45 -16.98
C GLU A 247 2.81 32.01 -15.64
N ASP A 248 1.71 31.49 -15.13
CA ASP A 248 1.12 31.84 -13.83
C ASP A 248 1.82 31.19 -12.65
N PHE A 249 2.76 30.26 -12.88
CA PHE A 249 3.56 29.62 -11.84
C PHE A 249 4.89 30.36 -11.61
N SER A 250 5.31 30.44 -10.34
CA SER A 250 6.65 30.83 -9.96
C SER A 250 7.68 29.81 -10.45
N ARG A 251 8.96 30.08 -10.27
CA ARG A 251 10.03 29.14 -10.60
C ARG A 251 9.89 27.78 -9.90
N ARG A 252 9.15 27.72 -8.78
CA ARG A 252 8.88 26.51 -7.99
C ARG A 252 7.41 26.17 -7.91
N GLY A 253 6.61 26.52 -8.91
CA GLY A 253 5.23 26.09 -9.03
C GLY A 253 4.24 26.81 -8.12
N GLY A 254 4.65 27.87 -7.41
CA GLY A 254 3.74 28.71 -6.62
C GLY A 254 2.92 29.66 -7.52
N TRP A 255 1.79 30.14 -7.02
CA TRP A 255 0.87 30.99 -7.76
C TRP A 255 1.30 32.45 -7.74
N LYS A 256 1.85 32.96 -8.84
CA LYS A 256 2.38 34.31 -8.97
C LYS A 256 1.37 35.42 -8.68
N SER A 257 0.08 35.18 -8.87
CA SER A 257 -0.95 36.18 -8.62
C SER A 257 -1.24 36.42 -7.14
N LYS A 258 -0.72 35.57 -6.22
CA LYS A 258 -0.93 35.69 -4.77
C LYS A 258 0.39 35.54 -4.02
N LYS A 259 0.95 36.68 -3.62
CA LYS A 259 2.14 36.72 -2.76
C LYS A 259 1.70 36.86 -1.32
N LEU A 260 2.08 35.91 -0.46
CA LEU A 260 1.66 35.83 0.96
C LEU A 260 2.72 36.36 1.91
N THR A 261 4.01 36.20 1.58
CA THR A 261 5.14 36.60 2.41
C THR A 261 6.27 37.22 1.56
N GLY A 262 7.33 37.70 2.20
CA GLY A 262 8.52 38.22 1.52
C GLY A 262 9.37 37.15 0.82
N GLY A 263 9.13 35.88 1.11
CA GLY A 263 9.97 34.75 0.73
C GLY A 263 11.07 34.50 1.77
N GLU A 264 11.23 33.24 2.18
CA GLU A 264 12.19 32.84 3.23
C GLU A 264 13.23 31.85 2.72
N GLY A 265 13.24 31.58 1.40
CA GLY A 265 14.16 30.67 0.77
C GLY A 265 13.77 29.19 0.89
N PHE A 266 12.75 28.83 1.67
CA PHE A 266 12.25 27.49 1.88
C PHE A 266 10.72 27.48 1.93
N PHE A 267 10.09 26.31 1.71
CA PHE A 267 8.67 26.17 1.86
C PHE A 267 8.22 26.37 3.32
N ARG A 268 7.06 26.99 3.51
CA ARG A 268 6.45 27.24 4.83
C ARG A 268 4.96 26.98 4.81
N THR A 269 4.35 26.82 5.97
CA THR A 269 2.89 26.88 6.14
C THR A 269 2.50 28.32 6.48
N HIS A 270 1.33 28.77 5.99
CA HIS A 270 0.78 30.10 6.26
C HIS A 270 -0.74 30.04 6.34
N ASN A 271 -1.31 30.70 7.34
CA ASN A 271 -2.75 30.89 7.43
C ASN A 271 -3.07 32.37 7.15
N ASP A 272 -3.83 32.64 6.10
CA ASP A 272 -4.18 34.01 5.68
C ASP A 272 -5.45 34.56 6.38
N GLY A 273 -5.93 33.86 7.40
CA GLY A 273 -7.16 34.16 8.13
C GLY A 273 -8.44 33.60 7.52
N LYS A 274 -8.36 33.06 6.29
CA LYS A 274 -9.45 32.37 5.59
C LYS A 274 -9.17 30.90 5.40
N ARG A 275 -7.91 30.58 5.07
CA ARG A 275 -7.47 29.21 4.85
C ARG A 275 -5.98 29.04 5.08
N TRP A 276 -5.54 27.79 5.13
CA TRP A 276 -4.13 27.42 5.10
C TRP A 276 -3.59 27.35 3.68
N TRP A 277 -2.32 27.66 3.55
CA TRP A 277 -1.49 27.57 2.35
C TRP A 277 -0.15 26.93 2.70
N LEU A 278 0.46 26.26 1.74
CA LEU A 278 1.91 26.26 1.67
C LEU A 278 2.34 27.57 1.00
N VAL A 279 3.56 27.99 1.27
CA VAL A 279 4.19 29.16 0.64
C VAL A 279 5.49 28.69 0.06
N ASP A 280 5.74 29.04 -1.21
CA ASP A 280 6.99 28.69 -1.87
C ASP A 280 8.18 29.53 -1.37
N PRO A 281 9.43 29.17 -1.66
CA PRO A 281 10.62 29.91 -1.22
C PRO A 281 10.65 31.39 -1.61
N GLU A 282 9.89 31.80 -2.63
CA GLU A 282 9.79 33.17 -3.13
C GLU A 282 8.63 33.95 -2.49
N GLY A 283 7.82 33.30 -1.66
CA GLY A 283 6.71 33.90 -0.92
C GLY A 283 5.35 33.82 -1.58
N TYR A 284 5.21 33.07 -2.66
CA TYR A 284 3.93 32.85 -3.35
C TYR A 284 3.09 31.76 -2.71
N ALA A 285 1.77 31.90 -2.78
CA ALA A 285 0.84 30.85 -2.40
C ALA A 285 1.13 29.57 -3.19
N PHE A 286 1.18 28.44 -2.51
CA PHE A 286 1.43 27.14 -3.09
C PHE A 286 0.41 26.15 -2.56
N TRP A 287 -0.26 25.43 -3.46
CA TRP A 287 -1.09 24.29 -3.13
C TRP A 287 -0.48 23.06 -3.80
N SER A 288 -0.09 22.06 -3.03
CA SER A 288 0.71 20.95 -3.54
C SER A 288 -0.14 19.98 -4.35
N THR A 289 -0.04 20.04 -5.69
CA THR A 289 -0.53 19.00 -6.58
C THR A 289 0.60 18.02 -6.84
N GLY A 290 0.59 16.90 -6.13
CA GLY A 290 1.68 15.93 -6.19
C GLY A 290 1.34 14.70 -7.05
N LEU A 291 2.40 14.08 -7.56
CA LEU A 291 2.35 12.81 -8.25
C LEU A 291 3.34 11.85 -7.61
N ASP A 292 2.82 10.79 -7.00
CA ASP A 292 3.60 9.77 -6.30
C ASP A 292 4.22 8.76 -7.27
N CYS A 293 5.21 8.03 -6.81
CA CYS A 293 5.89 6.99 -7.59
C CYS A 293 6.39 7.50 -8.95
N VAL A 294 6.95 8.70 -9.00
CA VAL A 294 7.69 9.20 -10.16
C VAL A 294 9.01 8.44 -10.22
N SER A 295 8.89 7.19 -10.62
CA SER A 295 9.94 6.16 -10.62
C SER A 295 9.55 5.02 -11.54
N VAL A 296 10.54 4.33 -12.11
CA VAL A 296 10.29 3.16 -12.96
C VAL A 296 9.98 1.88 -12.16
N VAL A 297 10.43 1.79 -10.90
CA VAL A 297 10.44 0.52 -10.15
C VAL A 297 9.04 -0.01 -9.81
N HIS A 298 8.05 0.86 -9.65
CA HIS A 298 6.69 0.49 -9.21
C HIS A 298 5.83 -0.20 -10.28
N SER A 299 6.30 -0.22 -11.56
CA SER A 299 5.65 -0.92 -12.67
C SER A 299 6.19 -2.33 -12.90
N ALA A 300 7.14 -2.81 -12.08
CA ALA A 300 7.72 -4.13 -12.22
C ALA A 300 6.68 -5.24 -11.99
N ALA A 301 6.71 -6.26 -12.85
CA ALA A 301 5.89 -7.45 -12.78
C ALA A 301 6.56 -8.54 -11.94
N ALA A 302 5.90 -9.03 -10.90
CA ALA A 302 6.37 -10.19 -10.14
C ALA A 302 5.82 -11.49 -10.77
N TYR A 303 6.71 -12.45 -11.09
CA TYR A 303 6.33 -13.62 -11.89
C TYR A 303 6.78 -14.97 -11.32
N ASP A 304 7.12 -15.04 -10.03
CA ASP A 304 7.54 -16.31 -9.41
C ASP A 304 6.55 -17.44 -9.67
N GLY A 305 7.06 -18.55 -10.24
CA GLY A 305 6.24 -19.69 -10.64
C GLY A 305 5.35 -19.46 -11.86
N MET A 306 5.39 -18.27 -12.48
CA MET A 306 4.53 -17.88 -13.61
C MET A 306 5.30 -17.50 -14.88
N GLN A 307 6.59 -17.87 -15.02
CA GLN A 307 7.44 -17.48 -16.16
C GLN A 307 6.80 -17.81 -17.52
N SER A 308 6.08 -18.94 -17.61
CA SER A 308 5.41 -19.36 -18.84
C SER A 308 4.26 -18.45 -19.28
N THR A 309 3.79 -17.54 -18.42
CA THR A 309 2.73 -16.59 -18.75
C THR A 309 3.25 -15.31 -19.41
N LEU A 310 4.56 -15.09 -19.44
CA LEU A 310 5.20 -13.96 -20.10
C LEU A 310 5.52 -14.31 -21.56
N ALA A 311 5.09 -13.48 -22.51
CA ALA A 311 5.41 -13.68 -23.91
C ALA A 311 6.90 -13.50 -24.18
N TRP A 312 7.55 -12.61 -23.43
CA TRP A 312 8.95 -12.27 -23.59
C TRP A 312 9.66 -12.18 -22.23
N LEU A 313 10.75 -12.91 -22.10
CA LEU A 313 11.62 -12.92 -20.92
C LEU A 313 13.07 -13.01 -21.42
N PRO A 314 13.78 -11.89 -21.61
CA PRO A 314 15.11 -11.87 -22.21
C PRO A 314 16.20 -12.37 -21.26
N ASP A 315 17.40 -12.62 -21.83
CA ASP A 315 18.58 -13.01 -21.06
C ASP A 315 18.95 -11.87 -20.08
N PRO A 316 19.05 -12.15 -18.76
CA PRO A 316 19.44 -11.14 -17.77
C PRO A 316 20.87 -10.59 -17.92
N LYS A 317 21.69 -11.18 -18.78
CA LYS A 317 23.04 -10.69 -19.12
C LYS A 317 23.11 -9.90 -20.42
N GLY A 318 21.98 -9.81 -21.17
CA GLY A 318 21.93 -9.17 -22.49
C GLY A 318 21.76 -7.65 -22.42
N GLU A 319 21.35 -7.08 -23.54
CA GLU A 319 21.02 -5.66 -23.71
C GLU A 319 20.00 -5.16 -22.68
N PHE A 320 19.09 -6.01 -22.25
CA PHE A 320 18.01 -5.70 -21.32
C PHE A 320 18.33 -6.04 -19.86
N ARG A 321 19.60 -6.13 -19.44
CA ARG A 321 19.97 -6.48 -18.06
C ARG A 321 19.29 -5.63 -16.98
N ASP A 322 19.12 -4.32 -17.25
CA ASP A 322 18.60 -3.33 -16.28
C ASP A 322 17.13 -3.58 -15.91
N ILE A 323 16.39 -4.36 -16.73
CA ILE A 323 14.97 -4.68 -16.40
C ILE A 323 14.83 -5.60 -15.18
N TYR A 324 15.91 -6.21 -14.73
CA TYR A 324 16.00 -7.07 -13.55
C TYR A 324 16.64 -6.38 -12.35
N GLU A 325 17.10 -5.14 -12.52
CA GLU A 325 17.74 -4.33 -11.47
C GLU A 325 16.71 -3.43 -10.76
N GLY A 326 17.02 -3.05 -9.51
CA GLY A 326 16.21 -2.10 -8.74
C GLY A 326 14.84 -2.61 -8.28
N VAL A 327 14.52 -3.88 -8.53
CA VAL A 327 13.27 -4.49 -8.10
C VAL A 327 13.34 -4.88 -6.63
N SER A 328 12.31 -4.50 -5.87
CA SER A 328 12.25 -4.73 -4.42
C SER A 328 12.37 -6.21 -4.08
N LYS A 329 13.35 -6.55 -3.22
CA LYS A 329 13.38 -7.85 -2.55
C LYS A 329 12.49 -7.73 -1.32
N THR A 330 11.37 -8.45 -1.29
CA THR A 330 10.53 -8.51 -0.09
C THR A 330 11.21 -9.34 0.99
N GLU A 331 10.95 -9.03 2.25
CA GLU A 331 11.44 -9.78 3.42
C GLU A 331 11.06 -11.27 3.39
N ALA A 332 10.06 -11.64 2.61
CA ALA A 332 9.55 -13.02 2.46
C ALA A 332 10.28 -13.90 1.43
N GLY A 333 11.46 -13.47 0.93
CA GLY A 333 12.23 -14.21 -0.08
C GLY A 333 11.92 -13.73 -1.50
N GLY A 334 12.92 -13.13 -2.13
CA GLY A 334 12.80 -12.33 -3.35
C GLY A 334 11.96 -12.96 -4.46
N ASN A 335 10.87 -12.28 -4.78
CA ASN A 335 10.07 -12.58 -5.96
C ASN A 335 10.87 -12.22 -7.22
N SER A 336 10.91 -13.13 -8.20
CA SER A 336 11.46 -12.81 -9.53
C SER A 336 10.61 -11.71 -10.15
N GLN A 337 11.25 -10.62 -10.56
CA GLN A 337 10.56 -9.47 -11.15
C GLN A 337 11.19 -9.08 -12.48
N ILE A 338 10.37 -8.48 -13.36
CA ILE A 338 10.78 -7.91 -14.63
C ILE A 338 10.11 -6.56 -14.84
N ASN A 339 10.86 -5.58 -15.32
CA ASN A 339 10.35 -4.22 -15.57
C ASN A 339 10.19 -3.95 -17.06
N TYR A 340 8.98 -4.10 -17.58
CA TYR A 340 8.68 -3.84 -18.98
C TYR A 340 8.71 -2.35 -19.36
N LEU A 341 8.45 -1.43 -18.42
CA LEU A 341 8.62 0.01 -18.68
C LEU A 341 10.08 0.32 -19.01
N VAL A 342 11.02 -0.22 -18.21
CA VAL A 342 12.47 -0.09 -18.49
C VAL A 342 12.83 -0.74 -19.83
N ALA A 343 12.27 -1.91 -20.14
CA ALA A 343 12.48 -2.55 -21.45
C ALA A 343 12.02 -1.66 -22.61
N ASN A 344 10.89 -0.99 -22.46
CA ASN A 344 10.36 -0.08 -23.47
C ASN A 344 11.22 1.18 -23.63
N LEU A 345 11.81 1.68 -22.56
CA LEU A 345 12.78 2.78 -22.60
C LEU A 345 14.10 2.37 -23.27
N ILE A 346 14.60 1.17 -22.98
CA ILE A 346 15.79 0.60 -23.64
C ILE A 346 15.55 0.39 -25.15
N ARG A 347 14.37 -0.06 -25.56
CA ARG A 347 14.01 -0.15 -27.00
C ARG A 347 14.09 1.19 -27.71
N ALA A 348 13.77 2.28 -27.01
CA ALA A 348 13.84 3.62 -27.60
C ALA A 348 15.25 4.24 -27.59
N PHE A 349 15.99 4.08 -26.51
CA PHE A 349 17.23 4.80 -26.26
C PHE A 349 18.50 3.94 -26.26
N GLY A 350 18.37 2.62 -26.29
CA GLY A 350 19.45 1.69 -26.03
C GLY A 350 19.69 1.47 -24.53
N PRO A 351 20.61 0.56 -24.18
CA PRO A 351 20.86 0.17 -22.79
C PRO A 351 21.57 1.26 -21.96
N ASP A 352 22.21 2.22 -22.61
CA ASP A 352 23.01 3.26 -21.92
C ASP A 352 22.29 4.61 -21.92
N GLY A 353 22.20 5.26 -20.75
CA GLY A 353 21.64 6.60 -20.60
C GLY A 353 20.13 6.73 -20.80
N TRP A 354 19.39 5.64 -20.81
CA TRP A 354 17.91 5.64 -20.89
C TRP A 354 17.28 6.29 -19.65
N HIS A 355 17.89 6.11 -18.49
CA HIS A 355 17.36 6.55 -17.19
C HIS A 355 17.32 8.07 -17.08
N ASP A 356 18.41 8.76 -17.42
CA ASP A 356 18.46 10.24 -17.44
C ASP A 356 17.46 10.83 -18.44
N LYS A 357 17.30 10.16 -19.60
CA LYS A 357 16.31 10.58 -20.61
C LYS A 357 14.87 10.36 -20.10
N TRP A 358 14.61 9.24 -19.45
CA TRP A 358 13.35 8.99 -18.77
C TRP A 358 13.03 10.08 -17.75
N ALA A 359 13.96 10.42 -16.88
CA ALA A 359 13.76 11.46 -15.86
C ALA A 359 13.37 12.80 -16.48
N LYS A 360 14.04 13.21 -17.56
CA LYS A 360 13.73 14.46 -18.29
C LYS A 360 12.34 14.43 -18.95
N ILE A 361 11.98 13.33 -19.62
CA ILE A 361 10.64 13.13 -20.20
C ILE A 361 9.57 13.22 -19.11
N THR A 362 9.79 12.55 -17.99
CA THR A 362 8.82 12.44 -16.89
C THR A 362 8.59 13.78 -16.21
N LEU A 363 9.66 14.53 -15.90
CA LEU A 363 9.53 15.87 -15.32
C LEU A 363 8.91 16.88 -16.31
N ALA A 364 9.17 16.72 -17.61
CA ALA A 364 8.52 17.54 -18.65
C ALA A 364 7.01 17.22 -18.74
N GLU A 365 6.63 15.94 -18.67
CA GLU A 365 5.23 15.52 -18.64
C GLU A 365 4.49 16.05 -17.40
N MET A 366 5.11 16.02 -16.23
CA MET A 366 4.55 16.64 -15.03
C MET A 366 4.30 18.15 -15.21
N LYS A 367 5.25 18.88 -15.79
CA LYS A 367 5.05 20.30 -16.12
C LYS A 367 3.90 20.50 -17.10
N ARG A 368 3.82 19.67 -18.15
CA ARG A 368 2.72 19.71 -19.13
C ARG A 368 1.35 19.49 -18.49
N LEU A 369 1.29 18.58 -17.55
CA LEU A 369 0.09 18.28 -16.74
C LEU A 369 -0.12 19.30 -15.61
N ARG A 370 0.79 20.28 -15.43
CA ARG A 370 0.78 21.32 -14.40
C ARG A 370 0.88 20.78 -12.96
N PHE A 371 1.41 19.56 -12.75
CA PHE A 371 1.82 19.10 -11.42
C PHE A 371 2.99 19.93 -10.92
N ASN A 372 2.96 20.33 -9.65
CA ASN A 372 4.01 21.15 -9.04
C ASN A 372 4.83 20.44 -7.97
N THR A 373 4.55 19.15 -7.69
CA THR A 373 5.25 18.37 -6.66
C THR A 373 5.55 16.94 -7.14
N VAL A 374 6.83 16.55 -7.06
CA VAL A 374 7.25 15.14 -7.13
C VAL A 374 6.98 14.52 -5.77
N GLY A 375 6.02 13.58 -5.72
CA GLY A 375 5.48 12.99 -4.51
C GLY A 375 6.33 11.88 -3.90
N ASN A 376 5.75 11.12 -2.99
CA ASN A 376 6.41 10.00 -2.31
C ASN A 376 6.81 8.87 -3.28
N TRP A 377 7.74 8.00 -2.85
CA TRP A 377 8.21 6.83 -3.60
C TRP A 377 8.84 7.17 -4.96
N SER A 378 9.24 8.43 -5.14
CA SER A 378 9.81 8.98 -6.37
C SER A 378 11.34 9.02 -6.34
N GLU A 379 11.94 9.09 -7.50
CA GLU A 379 13.39 9.30 -7.67
C GLU A 379 13.72 10.79 -7.48
N TRP A 380 13.55 11.28 -6.27
CA TRP A 380 13.65 12.68 -5.86
C TRP A 380 14.98 13.37 -6.25
N LYS A 381 16.05 12.62 -6.47
CA LYS A 381 17.36 13.19 -6.87
C LYS A 381 17.27 13.92 -8.20
N TYR A 382 16.53 13.38 -9.17
CA TYR A 382 16.30 14.07 -10.45
C TYR A 382 15.44 15.32 -10.29
N ALA A 383 14.47 15.31 -9.37
CA ALA A 383 13.70 16.51 -9.05
C ALA A 383 14.58 17.59 -8.42
N LYS A 384 15.46 17.24 -7.47
CA LYS A 384 16.45 18.12 -6.87
C LYS A 384 17.36 18.76 -7.93
N GLU A 385 17.95 17.96 -8.81
CA GLU A 385 18.84 18.44 -9.89
C GLU A 385 18.13 19.38 -10.86
N ALA A 386 16.86 19.12 -11.15
CA ALA A 386 16.02 19.94 -12.01
C ALA A 386 15.43 21.19 -11.32
N GLY A 387 15.61 21.36 -10.01
CA GLY A 387 14.96 22.40 -9.21
C GLY A 387 13.44 22.28 -9.17
N PHE A 388 12.90 21.07 -9.36
CA PHE A 388 11.47 20.77 -9.30
C PHE A 388 11.07 20.50 -7.83
N PRO A 389 9.98 21.07 -7.29
CA PRO A 389 9.57 20.82 -5.92
C PRO A 389 9.29 19.33 -5.66
N TYR A 390 9.74 18.85 -4.51
CA TYR A 390 9.60 17.44 -4.16
C TYR A 390 9.46 17.21 -2.65
N VAL A 391 8.96 16.04 -2.30
CA VAL A 391 8.92 15.50 -0.93
C VAL A 391 9.76 14.23 -0.82
N ARG A 392 10.09 13.81 0.41
CA ARG A 392 10.82 12.57 0.66
C ARG A 392 10.08 11.69 1.66
N PRO A 393 9.85 10.41 1.36
CA PRO A 393 9.49 9.42 2.38
C PRO A 393 10.72 9.08 3.21
N LEU A 394 10.56 9.00 4.52
CA LEU A 394 11.52 8.41 5.42
C LEU A 394 10.99 7.07 5.93
N GLY A 395 11.85 6.22 6.45
CA GLY A 395 11.49 4.93 7.03
C GLY A 395 12.21 4.75 8.36
N PHE A 396 11.48 4.75 9.47
CA PHE A 396 12.06 4.53 10.78
C PHE A 396 12.36 3.04 10.98
N GLU A 397 13.56 2.73 11.46
CA GLU A 397 13.97 1.38 11.83
C GLU A 397 14.46 1.37 13.29
N ALA A 398 13.80 0.58 14.12
CA ALA A 398 14.15 0.38 15.54
C ALA A 398 15.31 -0.63 15.68
N LYS A 399 16.49 -0.31 15.14
CA LYS A 399 17.64 -1.23 15.07
C LYS A 399 18.20 -1.63 16.44
N ARG A 400 18.16 -0.71 17.41
CA ARG A 400 18.68 -0.90 18.76
C ARG A 400 17.59 -1.02 19.80
N SER A 401 16.52 -0.23 19.63
CA SER A 401 15.40 -0.20 20.57
C SER A 401 14.43 -1.37 20.38
N GLY A 402 14.35 -1.94 19.16
CA GLY A 402 13.42 -3.03 18.83
C GLY A 402 11.98 -2.60 18.74
N TYR A 403 11.12 -3.52 18.25
CA TYR A 403 9.69 -3.33 18.11
C TYR A 403 8.93 -4.06 19.21
N ILE A 404 7.88 -3.44 19.75
CA ILE A 404 7.05 -4.00 20.83
C ILE A 404 5.71 -4.52 20.33
N VAL A 405 5.20 -3.96 19.23
CA VAL A 405 4.03 -4.46 18.51
C VAL A 405 4.10 -4.00 17.05
N ARG A 406 4.01 -4.93 16.10
CA ARG A 406 4.08 -4.60 14.66
C ARG A 406 5.30 -3.69 14.39
N ASP A 407 5.09 -2.53 13.79
CA ASP A 407 6.10 -1.50 13.51
C ASP A 407 6.20 -0.40 14.59
N PHE A 408 5.57 -0.59 15.77
CA PHE A 408 5.72 0.34 16.89
C PHE A 408 6.95 0.00 17.75
N PRO A 409 7.92 0.94 17.91
CA PRO A 409 9.17 0.68 18.63
C PRO A 409 9.00 0.77 20.16
N ASP A 410 10.00 0.27 20.92
CA ASP A 410 10.14 0.51 22.35
C ASP A 410 10.63 1.95 22.59
N VAL A 411 9.69 2.92 22.59
CA VAL A 411 9.96 4.36 22.61
C VAL A 411 10.60 4.86 23.93
N PHE A 412 10.59 4.04 24.98
CA PHE A 412 11.28 4.35 26.25
C PHE A 412 12.61 3.60 26.39
N HIS A 413 13.01 2.81 25.40
CA HIS A 413 14.32 2.18 25.39
C HIS A 413 15.44 3.24 25.36
N PRO A 414 16.51 3.11 26.19
CA PRO A 414 17.59 4.10 26.22
C PRO A 414 18.28 4.35 24.86
N ALA A 415 18.30 3.35 23.97
CA ALA A 415 18.90 3.49 22.64
C ALA A 415 17.96 4.09 21.58
N PHE A 416 16.70 4.41 21.91
CA PHE A 416 15.73 4.95 20.94
C PHE A 416 16.18 6.30 20.37
N GLU A 417 16.82 7.15 21.18
CA GLU A 417 17.36 8.44 20.70
C GLU A 417 18.48 8.25 19.66
N ALA A 418 19.28 7.18 19.78
CA ALA A 418 20.29 6.85 18.77
C ALA A 418 19.66 6.34 17.47
N ASP A 419 18.59 5.54 17.54
CA ASP A 419 17.82 5.14 16.34
C ASP A 419 17.17 6.35 15.67
N ALA A 420 16.63 7.29 16.44
CA ALA A 420 16.07 8.55 15.92
C ALA A 420 17.12 9.44 15.27
N ALA A 421 18.34 9.47 15.79
CA ALA A 421 19.46 10.23 15.17
C ALA A 421 19.90 9.62 13.85
N ASP A 422 20.02 8.29 13.78
CA ASP A 422 20.35 7.59 12.52
C ASP A 422 19.25 7.81 11.47
N PHE A 423 17.98 7.71 11.88
CA PHE A 423 16.82 8.00 11.04
C PHE A 423 16.88 9.40 10.43
N ALA A 424 17.16 10.41 11.24
CA ALA A 424 17.20 11.81 10.81
C ALA A 424 18.41 12.12 9.90
N SER A 425 19.52 11.38 10.05
CA SER A 425 20.81 11.68 9.36
C SER A 425 20.69 11.77 7.84
N VAL A 426 19.74 11.03 7.23
CA VAL A 426 19.50 11.01 5.79
C VAL A 426 19.00 12.35 5.23
N LEU A 427 18.51 13.26 6.08
CA LEU A 427 18.05 14.59 5.68
C LEU A 427 19.19 15.53 5.35
N SER A 428 20.42 15.25 5.78
CA SER A 428 21.60 16.07 5.47
C SER A 428 21.80 16.32 3.97
N ASP A 429 21.41 15.38 3.11
CA ASP A 429 21.52 15.48 1.67
C ASP A 429 20.60 16.57 1.05
N THR A 430 19.57 16.99 1.77
CA THR A 430 18.52 17.89 1.28
C THR A 430 18.29 19.13 2.16
N ALA A 431 18.93 19.23 3.33
CA ALA A 431 18.70 20.28 4.32
C ALA A 431 18.93 21.73 3.83
N SER A 432 19.61 21.93 2.71
CA SER A 432 19.85 23.25 2.10
C SER A 432 19.17 23.45 0.74
N ASP A 433 18.35 22.49 0.28
CA ASP A 433 17.73 22.56 -1.04
C ASP A 433 16.40 23.32 -1.02
N PRO A 434 16.30 24.49 -1.65
CA PRO A 434 15.07 25.27 -1.64
C PRO A 434 13.90 24.63 -2.44
N SER A 435 14.15 23.57 -3.21
CA SER A 435 13.10 22.82 -3.91
C SER A 435 12.53 21.69 -3.07
N PHE A 436 13.16 21.33 -1.95
CA PHE A 436 12.65 20.36 -1.02
C PHE A 436 11.53 20.96 -0.19
N ILE A 437 10.31 20.42 -0.28
CA ILE A 437 9.15 20.88 0.49
C ILE A 437 9.25 20.38 1.94
N GLY A 438 9.51 19.08 2.09
CA GLY A 438 9.56 18.46 3.38
C GLY A 438 9.56 16.92 3.30
N TYR A 439 9.51 16.31 4.45
CA TYR A 439 9.61 14.86 4.61
C TYR A 439 8.39 14.27 5.32
N PHE A 440 8.00 13.07 4.90
CA PHE A 440 7.07 12.23 5.64
C PHE A 440 7.86 11.27 6.54
N LEU A 441 7.51 11.22 7.81
CA LEU A 441 8.22 10.39 8.80
C LEU A 441 8.07 8.89 8.54
N MET A 442 6.91 8.48 8.01
CA MET A 442 6.57 7.10 7.65
C MET A 442 5.35 7.08 6.73
N ASN A 443 4.96 5.89 6.30
CA ASN A 443 3.74 5.68 5.53
C ASN A 443 2.91 4.57 6.14
N GLU A 444 1.61 4.85 6.33
CA GLU A 444 0.59 3.88 6.76
C GLU A 444 1.06 2.98 7.90
N PRO A 445 1.45 3.56 9.06
CA PRO A 445 1.89 2.74 10.17
C PRO A 445 0.82 1.72 10.53
N SER A 446 1.24 0.48 10.79
CA SER A 446 0.33 -0.64 11.05
C SER A 446 -0.32 -0.61 12.45
N TRP A 447 -0.24 0.53 13.12
CA TRP A 447 -0.84 0.85 14.42
C TRP A 447 -1.57 2.20 14.35
N GLY A 448 -2.50 2.44 15.26
CA GLY A 448 -3.23 3.72 15.35
C GLY A 448 -4.38 3.87 14.35
N GLY A 449 -4.66 2.88 13.52
CA GLY A 449 -5.88 2.79 12.73
C GLY A 449 -7.08 2.30 13.55
N SER A 450 -8.27 2.36 13.00
CA SER A 450 -9.52 1.92 13.65
C SER A 450 -9.52 0.42 14.00
N SER A 451 -8.84 -0.40 13.18
CA SER A 451 -8.76 -1.86 13.32
C SER A 451 -7.48 -2.36 14.01
N SER A 452 -6.47 -1.52 14.25
CA SER A 452 -5.14 -1.98 14.69
C SER A 452 -4.96 -2.07 16.20
N GLY A 453 -5.95 -1.66 16.98
CA GLY A 453 -5.89 -1.66 18.44
C GLY A 453 -4.93 -0.62 19.03
N LEU A 454 -4.84 -0.60 20.36
CA LEU A 454 -3.97 0.32 21.10
C LEU A 454 -2.53 -0.21 21.16
N PRO A 455 -1.49 0.59 20.89
CA PRO A 455 -0.11 0.16 21.05
C PRO A 455 0.21 -0.40 22.44
N ALA A 456 -0.34 0.20 23.51
CA ALA A 456 -0.17 -0.29 24.86
C ALA A 456 -0.76 -1.69 25.07
N THR A 457 -1.92 -1.97 24.49
CA THR A 457 -2.55 -3.31 24.54
C THR A 457 -1.72 -4.32 23.75
N GLY A 458 -1.35 -3.95 22.51
CA GLY A 458 -0.49 -4.80 21.66
C GLY A 458 0.86 -5.12 22.31
N MET A 459 1.49 -4.14 22.96
CA MET A 459 2.71 -4.33 23.74
C MET A 459 2.56 -5.42 24.80
N LEU A 460 1.48 -5.40 25.58
CA LEU A 460 1.25 -6.37 26.66
C LEU A 460 1.07 -7.79 26.11
N TYR A 461 0.43 -7.96 24.96
CA TYR A 461 0.28 -9.26 24.32
C TYR A 461 1.57 -9.80 23.67
N ASN A 462 2.43 -8.92 23.15
CA ASN A 462 3.55 -9.35 22.30
C ASN A 462 4.91 -9.39 23.03
N THR A 463 5.06 -8.67 24.17
CA THR A 463 6.31 -8.62 24.92
C THR A 463 6.18 -9.26 26.30
N ALA A 464 7.21 -9.96 26.75
CA ALA A 464 7.31 -10.41 28.14
C ALA A 464 7.83 -9.30 29.07
N SER A 465 8.67 -8.40 28.53
CA SER A 465 9.21 -7.21 29.20
C SER A 465 9.74 -6.23 28.15
N CYS A 466 9.68 -4.94 28.42
CA CYS A 466 10.33 -3.88 27.66
C CYS A 466 10.34 -2.57 28.47
N PHE A 467 11.11 -1.56 28.04
CA PHE A 467 11.21 -0.30 28.76
C PHE A 467 9.89 0.48 28.75
N THR A 468 9.17 0.47 27.63
CA THR A 468 7.85 1.11 27.52
C THR A 468 6.84 0.47 28.49
N ARG A 469 6.93 -0.84 28.70
CA ARG A 469 6.08 -1.54 29.67
C ARG A 469 6.38 -1.14 31.12
N SER A 470 7.66 -0.99 31.47
CA SER A 470 8.06 -0.47 32.79
C SER A 470 7.56 0.98 33.00
N GLU A 471 7.48 1.78 31.94
CA GLU A 471 6.90 3.12 32.02
C GLU A 471 5.37 3.08 32.22
N LEU A 472 4.65 2.16 31.57
CA LEU A 472 3.24 1.90 31.86
C LEU A 472 3.04 1.57 33.35
N CYS A 473 3.90 0.75 33.94
CA CYS A 473 3.81 0.44 35.36
C CYS A 473 4.02 1.68 36.26
N ARG A 474 4.93 2.59 35.90
CA ARG A 474 5.08 3.88 36.59
C ARG A 474 3.86 4.75 36.44
N PHE A 475 3.29 4.84 35.23
CA PHE A 475 2.05 5.54 34.97
C PHE A 475 0.90 5.03 35.83
N LEU A 476 0.70 3.69 35.90
CA LEU A 476 -0.35 3.08 36.72
C LEU A 476 -0.11 3.30 38.22
N LYS A 477 1.13 3.17 38.73
CA LYS A 477 1.49 3.46 40.13
C LYS A 477 1.24 4.93 40.51
N LYS A 478 1.46 5.85 39.59
CA LYS A 478 1.14 7.28 39.81
C LYS A 478 -0.37 7.53 39.87
N LYS A 479 -1.15 6.77 39.09
CA LYS A 479 -2.61 6.90 39.00
C LYS A 479 -3.31 6.14 40.14
N TYR A 480 -2.77 5.02 40.57
CA TYR A 480 -3.30 4.12 41.58
C TYR A 480 -2.23 3.80 42.63
N SER A 481 -2.48 4.18 43.86
CA SER A 481 -1.51 3.98 44.95
C SER A 481 -1.32 2.51 45.33
N GLU A 482 -2.35 1.67 45.07
CA GLU A 482 -2.39 0.26 45.45
C GLU A 482 -3.02 -0.62 44.36
N ASP A 483 -2.59 -1.89 44.28
CA ASP A 483 -3.13 -2.88 43.32
C ASP A 483 -4.63 -3.11 43.53
N THR A 484 -5.14 -2.94 44.73
CA THR A 484 -6.59 -3.02 45.01
C THR A 484 -7.41 -1.94 44.30
N GLN A 485 -6.88 -0.72 44.20
CA GLN A 485 -7.49 0.37 43.45
C GLN A 485 -7.44 0.13 41.94
N LEU A 486 -6.29 -0.37 41.45
CA LEU A 486 -6.13 -0.76 40.05
C LEU A 486 -7.13 -1.88 39.67
N SER A 487 -7.20 -2.95 40.48
CA SER A 487 -8.14 -4.06 40.25
C SER A 487 -9.61 -3.61 40.26
N ALA A 488 -9.97 -2.75 41.23
CA ALA A 488 -11.32 -2.20 41.32
C ALA A 488 -11.66 -1.34 40.09
N LYS A 489 -10.73 -0.50 39.63
CA LYS A 489 -10.92 0.34 38.43
C LYS A 489 -11.00 -0.45 37.16
N TRP A 490 -10.11 -1.43 36.97
CA TRP A 490 -10.11 -2.28 35.79
C TRP A 490 -11.21 -3.33 35.80
N LYS A 491 -11.94 -3.48 36.92
CA LYS A 491 -12.98 -4.49 37.12
C LYS A 491 -12.50 -5.92 36.80
N MET A 492 -11.24 -6.19 37.12
CA MET A 492 -10.61 -7.49 36.95
C MET A 492 -9.47 -7.64 37.95
N PRO A 493 -9.21 -8.86 38.47
CA PRO A 493 -8.05 -9.09 39.33
C PRO A 493 -6.75 -8.79 38.56
N VAL A 494 -6.00 -7.79 39.02
CA VAL A 494 -4.74 -7.39 38.39
C VAL A 494 -3.82 -6.69 39.39
N THR A 495 -2.53 -6.93 39.26
CA THR A 495 -1.49 -6.21 40.02
C THR A 495 -0.55 -5.52 39.03
N VAL A 496 0.14 -4.47 39.46
CA VAL A 496 1.16 -3.82 38.63
C VAL A 496 2.28 -4.81 38.28
N ALA A 497 2.62 -5.75 39.18
CA ALA A 497 3.60 -6.81 38.89
C ALA A 497 3.18 -7.72 37.71
N GLN A 498 1.89 -8.05 37.60
CA GLN A 498 1.35 -8.79 36.44
C GLN A 498 1.40 -7.96 35.14
N VAL A 499 1.21 -6.65 35.24
CA VAL A 499 1.39 -5.75 34.09
C VAL A 499 2.85 -5.64 33.68
N ASP A 500 3.81 -5.71 34.61
CA ASP A 500 5.24 -5.52 34.37
C ASP A 500 5.93 -6.72 33.67
N SER A 501 5.42 -7.94 33.83
CA SER A 501 6.12 -9.14 33.38
C SER A 501 5.22 -10.21 32.77
N GLY A 502 5.79 -10.99 31.84
CA GLY A 502 5.07 -12.05 31.10
C GLY A 502 4.17 -11.51 30.00
N LYS A 503 3.91 -12.32 28.98
CA LYS A 503 2.90 -11.97 27.95
C LYS A 503 1.52 -12.02 28.58
N TRP A 504 0.73 -10.98 28.29
CA TRP A 504 -0.62 -10.93 28.80
C TRP A 504 -1.50 -12.00 28.14
N GLU A 505 -2.30 -12.67 28.96
CA GLU A 505 -3.27 -13.64 28.54
C GLU A 505 -4.69 -13.13 28.84
N GLY A 506 -5.65 -13.51 27.99
CA GLY A 506 -7.05 -13.08 28.13
C GLY A 506 -7.34 -11.68 27.60
N THR A 507 -8.54 -11.20 27.84
CA THR A 507 -9.06 -9.92 27.34
C THR A 507 -9.02 -8.84 28.39
N PHE A 508 -8.85 -7.59 27.96
CA PHE A 508 -9.00 -6.42 28.83
C PHE A 508 -10.47 -6.03 28.94
N THR A 509 -10.82 -5.44 30.07
CA THR A 509 -12.11 -4.77 30.27
C THR A 509 -12.09 -3.40 29.58
N LYS A 510 -13.24 -2.80 29.32
CA LYS A 510 -13.35 -1.43 28.76
C LYS A 510 -12.64 -0.39 29.65
N GLU A 511 -12.69 -0.60 30.96
CA GLU A 511 -12.04 0.26 31.95
C GLU A 511 -10.52 0.15 31.87
N ALA A 512 -9.98 -1.06 31.73
CA ALA A 512 -8.55 -1.28 31.49
C ALA A 512 -8.09 -0.67 30.16
N GLU A 513 -8.88 -0.85 29.09
CA GLU A 513 -8.60 -0.22 27.79
C GLU A 513 -8.60 1.32 27.88
N GLY A 514 -9.37 1.91 28.81
CA GLY A 514 -9.34 3.35 29.07
C GLY A 514 -7.94 3.83 29.48
N ASP A 515 -7.32 3.18 30.47
CA ASP A 515 -5.96 3.51 30.91
C ASP A 515 -4.90 3.20 29.86
N LEU A 516 -5.06 2.08 29.15
CA LEU A 516 -4.16 1.70 28.06
C LEU A 516 -4.24 2.68 26.90
N ARG A 517 -5.41 3.27 26.64
CA ARG A 517 -5.58 4.35 25.66
C ARG A 517 -4.89 5.63 26.08
N GLU A 518 -5.05 6.05 27.35
CA GLU A 518 -4.32 7.21 27.88
C GLU A 518 -2.81 7.02 27.77
N PHE A 519 -2.30 5.83 28.09
CA PHE A 519 -0.89 5.55 27.96
C PHE A 519 -0.45 5.44 26.49
N SER A 520 -1.30 4.94 25.59
CA SER A 520 -0.99 4.94 24.16
C SER A 520 -0.77 6.33 23.59
N VAL A 521 -1.50 7.35 24.09
CA VAL A 521 -1.23 8.77 23.75
C VAL A 521 0.19 9.17 24.18
N VAL A 522 0.60 8.82 25.39
CA VAL A 522 1.98 9.08 25.88
C VAL A 522 3.03 8.42 25.01
N MET A 523 2.77 7.17 24.57
CA MET A 523 3.68 6.43 23.68
C MET A 523 3.81 7.15 22.32
N VAL A 524 2.70 7.51 21.70
CA VAL A 524 2.66 8.19 20.40
C VAL A 524 3.32 9.56 20.45
N GLU A 525 3.00 10.37 21.49
CA GLU A 525 3.59 11.67 21.69
C GLU A 525 5.12 11.60 21.85
N ARG A 526 5.62 10.65 22.66
CA ARG A 526 7.05 10.43 22.82
C ARG A 526 7.72 10.00 21.52
N TYR A 527 7.11 9.07 20.79
CA TYR A 527 7.62 8.60 19.50
C TYR A 527 7.84 9.78 18.55
N PHE A 528 6.77 10.50 18.25
CA PHE A 528 6.84 11.58 17.26
C PHE A 528 7.66 12.78 17.72
N ASN A 529 7.64 13.13 19.02
CA ASN A 529 8.48 14.20 19.53
C ASN A 529 9.98 13.90 19.38
N LEU A 530 10.43 12.68 19.66
CA LEU A 530 11.84 12.32 19.57
C LEU A 530 12.32 12.27 18.12
N ILE A 531 11.59 11.60 17.22
CA ILE A 531 12.01 11.54 15.80
C ILE A 531 11.90 12.90 15.11
N SER A 532 10.86 13.72 15.41
CA SER A 532 10.74 15.07 14.87
C SER A 532 11.85 15.99 15.38
N THR A 533 12.19 15.90 16.67
CA THR A 533 13.32 16.66 17.25
C THR A 533 14.66 16.26 16.61
N ALA A 534 14.88 14.97 16.37
CA ALA A 534 16.07 14.51 15.66
C ALA A 534 16.14 15.03 14.23
N CYS A 535 15.02 14.99 13.49
CA CYS A 535 14.92 15.57 12.14
C CYS A 535 15.20 17.07 12.13
N ARG A 536 14.62 17.85 13.06
CA ARG A 536 14.87 19.30 13.17
C ARG A 536 16.30 19.68 13.48
N LYS A 537 17.04 18.82 14.19
CA LYS A 537 18.48 19.05 14.43
C LYS A 537 19.33 18.93 13.16
N VAL A 538 18.95 18.05 12.24
CA VAL A 538 19.66 17.84 10.96
C VAL A 538 19.16 18.81 9.90
N ASP A 539 17.85 19.03 9.84
CA ASP A 539 17.18 19.89 8.88
C ASP A 539 16.20 20.84 9.58
N PRO A 540 16.67 22.03 9.95
CA PRO A 540 15.82 23.05 10.58
C PRO A 540 14.93 23.79 9.56
N ASN A 541 15.13 23.58 8.26
CA ASN A 541 14.58 24.39 7.20
C ASN A 541 13.29 23.85 6.59
N HIS A 542 13.10 22.52 6.54
CA HIS A 542 12.00 21.92 5.77
C HIS A 542 10.87 21.40 6.66
N LEU A 543 9.70 21.21 6.03
CA LEU A 543 8.48 20.85 6.73
C LEU A 543 8.47 19.37 7.12
N ASN A 544 8.02 19.09 8.34
CA ASN A 544 7.62 17.77 8.78
C ASN A 544 6.16 17.54 8.35
N LEU A 545 5.96 16.74 7.31
CA LEU A 545 4.66 16.49 6.68
C LEU A 545 3.84 15.36 7.34
N GLY A 546 4.28 14.83 8.48
CA GLY A 546 3.56 13.79 9.22
C GLY A 546 3.76 12.38 8.68
N VAL A 547 2.72 11.53 8.77
CA VAL A 547 2.88 10.05 8.66
C VAL A 547 1.95 9.37 7.65
N ARG A 548 1.15 10.09 6.87
CA ARG A 548 0.30 9.53 5.81
C ARG A 548 -0.51 8.30 6.26
N TYR A 549 -1.34 8.44 7.29
CA TYR A 549 -2.21 7.35 7.72
C TYR A 549 -3.11 6.83 6.59
N ALA A 550 -3.36 5.51 6.53
CA ALA A 550 -4.22 4.89 5.53
C ALA A 550 -5.71 5.31 5.62
N GLU A 551 -6.12 5.84 6.76
CA GLU A 551 -7.47 6.32 7.04
C GLU A 551 -7.41 7.47 8.08
N VAL A 552 -8.54 8.10 8.37
CA VAL A 552 -8.63 9.07 9.47
C VAL A 552 -8.33 8.36 10.80
N PRO A 553 -7.21 8.67 11.47
CA PRO A 553 -6.88 8.00 12.72
C PRO A 553 -7.81 8.46 13.85
N PRO A 554 -8.03 7.61 14.85
CA PRO A 554 -8.87 8.00 15.99
C PRO A 554 -8.24 9.15 16.78
N ALA A 555 -9.07 9.99 17.41
CA ALA A 555 -8.67 11.20 18.13
C ALA A 555 -7.52 10.97 19.15
N TRP A 556 -7.48 9.81 19.83
CA TRP A 556 -6.40 9.48 20.76
C TRP A 556 -5.03 9.42 20.07
N ALA A 557 -4.97 8.90 18.84
CA ALA A 557 -3.71 8.84 18.07
C ALA A 557 -3.31 10.24 17.57
N VAL A 558 -4.27 11.01 17.04
CA VAL A 558 -4.06 12.39 16.56
C VAL A 558 -3.51 13.29 17.66
N SER A 559 -4.00 13.17 18.89
CA SER A 559 -3.60 14.02 20.01
C SER A 559 -2.09 13.95 20.34
N GLY A 560 -1.39 12.87 19.96
CA GLY A 560 0.06 12.70 20.12
C GLY A 560 0.91 13.31 19.00
N MET A 561 0.31 13.91 17.94
CA MET A 561 1.01 14.32 16.71
C MET A 561 1.30 15.83 16.62
N LYS A 562 1.50 16.50 17.74
CA LYS A 562 1.71 17.97 17.82
C LYS A 562 3.04 18.46 17.24
N SER A 563 3.99 17.55 17.00
CA SER A 563 5.34 17.91 16.53
C SER A 563 5.48 18.07 15.01
N PHE A 564 4.39 17.89 14.25
CA PHE A 564 4.36 18.05 12.81
C PHE A 564 4.13 19.52 12.41
N ASP A 565 4.44 19.86 11.14
CA ASP A 565 4.04 21.14 10.53
C ASP A 565 2.78 21.00 9.68
N VAL A 566 2.56 19.80 9.15
CA VAL A 566 1.40 19.41 8.35
C VAL A 566 0.95 18.02 8.81
N PHE A 567 -0.32 17.85 9.07
CA PHE A 567 -0.89 16.52 9.24
C PHE A 567 -1.16 15.89 7.88
N SER A 568 -0.76 14.65 7.66
CA SER A 568 -1.02 13.96 6.38
C SER A 568 -1.71 12.62 6.57
N MET A 569 -2.57 12.29 5.61
CA MET A 569 -3.24 11.00 5.52
C MET A 569 -3.46 10.60 4.06
N ASN A 570 -3.58 9.32 3.79
CA ASN A 570 -4.04 8.78 2.53
C ASN A 570 -5.58 8.71 2.56
N CYS A 571 -6.25 9.07 1.47
CA CYS A 571 -7.71 9.15 1.47
C CYS A 571 -8.30 8.66 0.15
N TYR A 572 -8.66 7.40 0.11
CA TYR A 572 -9.24 6.72 -1.05
C TYR A 572 -10.79 6.75 -1.00
N ALA A 573 -11.35 7.93 -1.14
CA ALA A 573 -12.79 8.20 -1.15
C ALA A 573 -13.19 9.00 -2.40
N GLY A 574 -14.48 9.21 -2.63
CA GLY A 574 -14.94 10.05 -3.74
C GLY A 574 -14.70 11.55 -3.53
N LYS A 575 -14.52 11.97 -2.29
CA LYS A 575 -14.26 13.34 -1.82
C LYS A 575 -13.44 13.31 -0.54
N VAL A 576 -12.87 14.45 -0.15
CA VAL A 576 -12.14 14.55 1.12
C VAL A 576 -13.09 14.58 2.34
N PRO A 577 -12.65 14.08 3.51
CA PRO A 577 -13.46 14.05 4.72
C PRO A 577 -13.40 15.41 5.47
N HIS A 578 -14.12 16.42 4.99
CA HIS A 578 -14.09 17.81 5.51
C HIS A 578 -14.24 17.90 7.02
N SER A 579 -15.21 17.17 7.62
CA SER A 579 -15.42 17.17 9.07
C SER A 579 -14.22 16.63 9.84
N ALA A 580 -13.53 15.61 9.31
CA ALA A 580 -12.32 15.09 9.92
C ALA A 580 -11.14 16.08 9.81
N PHE A 581 -11.03 16.81 8.69
CA PHE A 581 -9.99 17.85 8.52
C PHE A 581 -10.21 18.99 9.51
N GLU A 582 -11.47 19.42 9.72
CA GLU A 582 -11.83 20.40 10.73
C GLU A 582 -11.50 19.93 12.15
N GLU A 583 -11.83 18.68 12.49
CA GLU A 583 -11.53 18.08 13.79
C GLU A 583 -10.02 17.99 14.04
N ILE A 584 -9.25 17.47 13.08
CA ILE A 584 -7.79 17.38 13.16
C ILE A 584 -7.17 18.77 13.33
N HIS A 585 -7.60 19.75 12.52
CA HIS A 585 -7.17 21.14 12.67
C HIS A 585 -7.55 21.69 14.04
N GLY A 586 -8.76 21.38 14.53
CA GLY A 586 -9.22 21.77 15.87
C GLY A 586 -8.28 21.30 16.98
N MET A 587 -7.76 20.08 16.88
CA MET A 587 -6.84 19.48 17.85
C MET A 587 -5.39 19.95 17.70
N LEU A 588 -4.87 20.03 16.47
CA LEU A 588 -3.44 20.22 16.19
C LEU A 588 -3.06 21.63 15.76
N LYS A 589 -4.02 22.46 15.30
CA LYS A 589 -3.80 23.84 14.78
C LYS A 589 -2.82 23.91 13.62
N MET A 590 -2.78 22.89 12.76
CA MET A 590 -1.95 22.82 11.57
C MET A 590 -2.80 22.47 10.34
N PRO A 591 -2.30 22.69 9.11
CA PRO A 591 -2.98 22.26 7.90
C PRO A 591 -2.93 20.74 7.70
N VAL A 592 -3.79 20.25 6.81
CA VAL A 592 -3.90 18.85 6.41
C VAL A 592 -3.46 18.66 4.97
N MET A 593 -2.85 17.52 4.64
CA MET A 593 -2.49 17.12 3.28
C MET A 593 -2.96 15.70 3.00
N VAL A 594 -3.52 15.47 1.82
CA VAL A 594 -3.79 14.11 1.33
C VAL A 594 -2.51 13.57 0.69
N GLY A 595 -1.96 12.51 1.28
CA GLY A 595 -0.73 11.88 0.81
C GLY A 595 -0.92 10.97 -0.39
N GLU A 596 -2.07 10.27 -0.46
CA GLU A 596 -2.43 9.39 -1.58
C GLU A 596 -3.92 9.42 -1.86
N TYR A 597 -4.27 9.40 -3.14
CA TYR A 597 -5.61 9.09 -3.66
C TYR A 597 -5.49 8.63 -5.12
N HIS A 598 -6.42 7.80 -5.58
CA HIS A 598 -6.54 7.45 -6.99
C HIS A 598 -7.93 6.97 -7.38
N PHE A 599 -8.16 6.93 -8.68
CA PHE A 599 -9.29 6.25 -9.31
C PHE A 599 -8.78 5.42 -10.48
N GLY A 600 -9.33 4.23 -10.64
CA GLY A 600 -9.02 3.34 -11.75
C GLY A 600 -10.27 2.78 -12.41
N ALA A 601 -10.09 2.16 -13.57
CA ALA A 601 -11.15 1.53 -14.33
C ALA A 601 -10.69 0.19 -14.92
N LEU A 602 -11.63 -0.64 -15.38
CA LEU A 602 -11.34 -1.98 -15.93
C LEU A 602 -11.38 -2.03 -17.46
N ASP A 603 -11.46 -0.88 -18.14
CA ASP A 603 -11.64 -0.79 -19.60
C ASP A 603 -10.34 -0.80 -20.42
N VAL A 604 -9.16 -0.91 -19.78
CA VAL A 604 -7.84 -0.82 -20.41
C VAL A 604 -6.90 -2.00 -20.13
N GLY A 605 -7.41 -3.18 -19.89
CA GLY A 605 -6.61 -4.40 -19.83
C GLY A 605 -5.99 -4.75 -18.47
N LEU A 606 -5.94 -3.84 -17.50
CA LEU A 606 -5.54 -4.18 -16.12
C LEU A 606 -6.63 -5.03 -15.47
N THR A 607 -6.25 -5.89 -14.54
CA THR A 607 -7.16 -6.85 -13.91
C THR A 607 -7.89 -6.28 -12.69
N ALA A 608 -7.42 -5.15 -12.14
CA ALA A 608 -8.00 -4.49 -11.00
C ALA A 608 -8.00 -2.96 -11.16
N SER A 609 -8.95 -2.30 -10.50
CA SER A 609 -9.14 -0.84 -10.57
C SER A 609 -8.36 -0.06 -9.52
N GLY A 610 -7.95 -0.71 -8.45
CA GLY A 610 -7.50 -0.03 -7.24
C GLY A 610 -8.65 0.34 -6.29
N LEU A 611 -8.35 1.15 -5.28
CA LEU A 611 -9.26 1.45 -4.17
C LEU A 611 -10.43 2.35 -4.57
N GLY A 612 -10.23 3.28 -5.53
CA GLY A 612 -11.30 4.01 -6.17
C GLY A 612 -11.63 3.40 -7.53
N CYS A 613 -12.89 2.97 -7.77
CA CYS A 613 -13.31 2.37 -9.02
C CYS A 613 -14.38 3.21 -9.71
N VAL A 614 -14.19 3.44 -11.02
CA VAL A 614 -15.13 4.14 -11.89
C VAL A 614 -15.36 3.34 -13.16
N LYS A 615 -16.37 3.72 -13.92
CA LYS A 615 -16.83 2.96 -15.10
C LYS A 615 -15.78 2.84 -16.21
N ASN A 616 -15.09 3.93 -16.55
CA ASN A 616 -14.17 4.02 -17.69
C ASN A 616 -13.17 5.18 -17.51
N GLN A 617 -12.28 5.38 -18.49
CA GLN A 617 -11.26 6.45 -18.45
C GLN A 617 -11.86 7.86 -18.43
N THR A 618 -13.00 8.11 -19.08
CA THR A 618 -13.70 9.41 -19.00
C THR A 618 -14.15 9.71 -17.58
N ASP A 619 -14.75 8.74 -16.90
CA ASP A 619 -15.15 8.88 -15.50
C ASP A 619 -13.94 8.94 -14.56
N ARG A 620 -12.79 8.37 -14.94
CA ARG A 620 -11.52 8.55 -14.24
C ARG A 620 -11.09 10.02 -14.21
N GLY A 621 -11.18 10.70 -15.34
CA GLY A 621 -10.93 12.14 -15.43
C GLY A 621 -11.91 12.97 -14.61
N ARG A 622 -13.23 12.63 -14.66
CA ARG A 622 -14.24 13.31 -13.81
C ARG A 622 -13.97 13.10 -12.32
N ALA A 623 -13.66 11.88 -11.91
CA ALA A 623 -13.32 11.56 -10.51
C ALA A 623 -12.10 12.35 -10.02
N TYR A 624 -11.07 12.47 -10.86
CA TYR A 624 -9.90 13.30 -10.58
C TYR A 624 -10.32 14.75 -10.27
N ARG A 625 -11.13 15.36 -11.14
CA ARG A 625 -11.59 16.75 -11.00
C ARG A 625 -12.44 16.95 -9.75
N VAL A 626 -13.43 16.07 -9.55
CA VAL A 626 -14.31 16.14 -8.36
C VAL A 626 -13.48 16.08 -7.08
N TYR A 627 -12.56 15.15 -6.99
CA TYR A 627 -11.75 14.96 -5.79
C TYR A 627 -10.78 16.12 -5.55
N LEU A 628 -9.99 16.47 -6.58
CA LEU A 628 -8.97 17.51 -6.44
C LEU A 628 -9.58 18.85 -6.11
N GLU A 629 -10.63 19.27 -6.86
CA GLU A 629 -11.25 20.58 -6.66
C GLU A 629 -12.03 20.67 -5.34
N ASP A 630 -12.60 19.54 -4.84
CA ASP A 630 -13.18 19.41 -3.50
C ASP A 630 -12.11 19.60 -2.40
N ALA A 631 -10.95 18.94 -2.55
CA ALA A 631 -9.81 19.12 -1.64
C ALA A 631 -9.25 20.54 -1.68
N VAL A 632 -9.15 21.14 -2.85
CA VAL A 632 -8.70 22.54 -3.02
C VAL A 632 -9.65 23.53 -2.35
N ALA A 633 -10.97 23.27 -2.37
CA ALA A 633 -11.96 24.14 -1.73
C ALA A 633 -11.91 24.07 -0.19
N ASP A 634 -11.39 22.99 0.39
CA ASP A 634 -11.27 22.83 1.83
C ASP A 634 -10.25 23.81 2.42
N PRO A 635 -10.61 24.65 3.44
CA PRO A 635 -9.75 25.70 3.98
C PRO A 635 -8.57 25.14 4.80
N TYR A 636 -8.60 23.89 5.20
CA TYR A 636 -7.54 23.24 5.97
C TYR A 636 -6.58 22.45 5.08
N CYS A 637 -7.00 22.09 3.86
CA CYS A 637 -6.22 21.29 2.94
C CYS A 637 -5.19 22.12 2.14
N VAL A 638 -3.93 21.68 2.13
CA VAL A 638 -2.82 22.36 1.45
C VAL A 638 -2.18 21.55 0.32
N GLY A 639 -2.70 20.36 0.05
CA GLY A 639 -2.23 19.54 -1.06
C GLY A 639 -2.89 18.17 -1.12
N ALA A 640 -2.85 17.57 -2.32
CA ALA A 640 -3.24 16.20 -2.57
C ALA A 640 -2.32 15.58 -3.62
N HIS A 641 -1.84 14.36 -3.34
CA HIS A 641 -0.91 13.64 -4.19
C HIS A 641 -1.58 12.42 -4.79
N TRP A 642 -1.54 12.32 -6.13
CA TRP A 642 -2.09 11.18 -6.84
C TRP A 642 -1.14 9.98 -6.78
N PHE A 643 -1.63 8.83 -6.37
CA PHE A 643 -0.94 7.55 -6.41
C PHE A 643 -1.44 6.76 -7.62
N GLN A 644 -0.69 6.64 -8.74
CA GLN A 644 0.72 6.91 -8.97
C GLN A 644 1.00 7.36 -10.43
N MET A 645 2.28 7.57 -10.78
CA MET A 645 2.70 8.02 -12.13
C MET A 645 2.37 7.00 -13.22
N TYR A 646 2.73 5.72 -13.03
CA TYR A 646 2.54 4.64 -13.99
C TYR A 646 1.55 3.60 -13.49
N ASP A 647 0.87 2.92 -14.42
CA ASP A 647 0.11 1.72 -14.07
C ASP A 647 1.01 0.66 -13.44
N GLN A 648 0.42 -0.12 -12.58
CA GLN A 648 1.07 -1.32 -12.07
C GLN A 648 1.04 -2.44 -13.13
N SER A 649 1.75 -3.54 -12.89
CA SER A 649 1.69 -4.68 -13.80
C SER A 649 0.33 -5.39 -13.76
N ALA A 650 -0.19 -5.82 -14.89
CA ALA A 650 -1.44 -6.58 -14.96
C ALA A 650 -1.39 -7.95 -14.26
N ILE A 651 -0.20 -8.49 -13.98
CA ILE A 651 -0.01 -9.69 -13.14
C ILE A 651 0.40 -9.36 -11.71
N GLY A 652 0.43 -8.09 -11.37
CA GLY A 652 0.77 -7.57 -10.05
C GLY A 652 2.27 -7.31 -9.83
N ARG A 653 2.55 -6.29 -9.02
CA ARG A 653 3.88 -5.99 -8.50
C ARG A 653 4.25 -6.94 -7.33
N HIS A 654 5.35 -6.68 -6.63
CA HIS A 654 5.88 -7.55 -5.57
C HIS A 654 4.90 -7.91 -4.44
N ASP A 655 3.98 -7.02 -4.07
CA ASP A 655 2.95 -7.26 -3.06
C ASP A 655 1.64 -7.84 -3.63
N GLY A 656 1.45 -7.82 -4.94
CA GLY A 656 0.29 -8.34 -5.64
C GLY A 656 -0.68 -7.29 -6.17
N GLU A 657 -0.43 -6.00 -5.97
CA GLU A 657 -1.27 -4.95 -6.58
C GLU A 657 -1.11 -4.93 -8.11
N CYS A 658 -2.23 -4.79 -8.83
CA CYS A 658 -2.30 -4.85 -10.29
C CYS A 658 -3.27 -3.80 -10.86
N TYR A 659 -3.16 -2.55 -10.41
CA TYR A 659 -4.15 -1.50 -10.56
C TYR A 659 -3.94 -0.61 -11.79
N ASN A 660 -5.05 -0.21 -12.45
CA ASN A 660 -5.07 0.86 -13.46
C ASN A 660 -5.16 2.23 -12.78
N ILE A 661 -4.06 2.74 -12.33
CA ILE A 661 -4.00 4.00 -11.55
C ILE A 661 -2.97 5.00 -12.07
N GLY A 662 -2.21 4.64 -13.11
CA GLY A 662 -1.20 5.50 -13.72
C GLY A 662 -1.76 6.66 -14.52
N PHE A 663 -1.03 7.78 -14.58
CA PHE A 663 -1.20 8.78 -15.64
C PHE A 663 -0.68 8.26 -16.98
N LEU A 664 0.28 7.33 -16.93
CA LEU A 664 0.85 6.63 -18.08
C LEU A 664 0.75 5.11 -17.90
N ASP A 665 0.65 4.40 -19.03
CA ASP A 665 0.73 2.95 -19.08
C ASP A 665 2.19 2.45 -19.08
N VAL A 666 2.36 1.14 -19.08
CA VAL A 666 3.68 0.47 -19.15
C VAL A 666 4.48 0.76 -20.44
N CYS A 667 3.82 1.25 -21.47
CA CYS A 667 4.43 1.69 -22.74
C CYS A 667 4.73 3.19 -22.79
N ASN A 668 4.74 3.86 -21.63
CA ASN A 668 4.91 5.31 -21.48
C ASN A 668 3.86 6.12 -22.29
N ARG A 669 2.63 5.61 -22.39
CA ARG A 669 1.53 6.25 -23.08
C ARG A 669 0.63 6.97 -22.08
N PRO A 670 0.40 8.29 -22.24
CA PRO A 670 -0.54 9.02 -21.40
C PRO A 670 -1.99 8.56 -21.65
N TYR A 671 -2.80 8.60 -20.59
CA TYR A 671 -4.27 8.50 -20.67
C TYR A 671 -4.84 9.89 -20.95
N PRO A 672 -5.37 10.16 -22.17
CA PRO A 672 -5.78 11.51 -22.56
C PRO A 672 -6.86 12.11 -21.66
N GLU A 673 -7.84 11.30 -21.26
CA GLU A 673 -8.99 11.72 -20.45
C GLU A 673 -8.54 12.20 -19.07
N LEU A 674 -7.65 11.44 -18.42
CA LEU A 674 -7.09 11.80 -17.12
C LEU A 674 -6.14 13.01 -17.23
N GLY A 675 -5.30 13.04 -18.28
CA GLY A 675 -4.38 14.15 -18.52
C GLY A 675 -5.09 15.48 -18.77
N HIS A 676 -6.15 15.50 -19.59
CA HIS A 676 -6.96 16.71 -19.83
C HIS A 676 -7.67 17.16 -18.55
N ALA A 677 -8.26 16.23 -17.80
CA ALA A 677 -8.91 16.54 -16.54
C ALA A 677 -7.94 17.17 -15.50
N ALA A 678 -6.72 16.67 -15.44
CA ALA A 678 -5.70 17.22 -14.55
C ALA A 678 -5.34 18.66 -14.96
N ILE A 679 -5.09 18.91 -16.25
CA ILE A 679 -4.78 20.26 -16.77
C ILE A 679 -5.92 21.23 -16.43
N GLU A 680 -7.18 20.87 -16.72
CA GLU A 680 -8.34 21.71 -16.46
C GLU A 680 -8.50 22.06 -14.97
N SER A 681 -8.31 21.09 -14.08
CA SER A 681 -8.38 21.35 -12.63
C SER A 681 -7.21 22.18 -12.14
N HIS A 682 -5.98 21.92 -12.61
CA HIS A 682 -4.80 22.69 -12.18
C HIS A 682 -4.82 24.14 -12.68
N GLU A 683 -5.44 24.44 -13.84
CA GLU A 683 -5.61 25.79 -14.35
C GLU A 683 -6.55 26.64 -13.50
N ARG A 684 -7.53 26.01 -12.86
CA ARG A 684 -8.55 26.71 -12.06
C ARG A 684 -8.41 26.54 -10.55
N MET A 685 -7.53 25.66 -10.07
CA MET A 685 -7.43 25.30 -8.64
C MET A 685 -7.23 26.50 -7.72
N TYR A 686 -6.41 27.47 -8.10
CA TYR A 686 -6.21 28.66 -7.28
C TYR A 686 -7.41 29.61 -7.25
N GLN A 687 -8.24 29.60 -8.28
CA GLN A 687 -9.50 30.35 -8.29
C GLN A 687 -10.53 29.67 -7.37
N VAL A 688 -10.55 28.34 -7.36
CA VAL A 688 -11.38 27.54 -6.43
C VAL A 688 -10.89 27.77 -5.01
N ALA A 689 -9.58 27.68 -4.74
CA ALA A 689 -8.99 27.91 -3.44
C ALA A 689 -9.29 29.30 -2.86
N ASP A 690 -9.39 30.32 -3.72
CA ASP A 690 -9.67 31.72 -3.34
C ASP A 690 -11.18 32.02 -3.29
N GLY A 691 -12.04 31.03 -3.55
CA GLY A 691 -13.50 31.13 -3.57
C GLY A 691 -14.06 31.96 -4.75
N ARG A 692 -13.28 32.11 -5.84
CA ARG A 692 -13.67 32.82 -7.06
C ARG A 692 -14.28 31.90 -8.12
N ALA A 693 -14.17 30.60 -7.93
CA ALA A 693 -14.80 29.59 -8.76
C ALA A 693 -15.33 28.45 -7.89
N GLU A 694 -16.49 27.92 -8.26
CA GLU A 694 -17.03 26.71 -7.60
C GLU A 694 -16.23 25.47 -8.00
N PRO A 695 -16.06 24.50 -7.10
CA PRO A 695 -15.46 23.21 -7.42
C PRO A 695 -16.25 22.49 -8.53
N PHE A 696 -15.55 21.70 -9.32
CA PHE A 696 -16.18 20.85 -10.33
C PHE A 696 -17.08 19.78 -9.65
N SER A 697 -18.32 19.65 -10.13
CA SER A 697 -19.36 18.84 -9.47
C SER A 697 -20.01 17.77 -10.37
N ASP A 698 -19.59 17.64 -11.64
CA ASP A 698 -20.12 16.59 -12.52
C ASP A 698 -19.57 15.23 -12.11
N ALA A 699 -20.35 14.51 -11.30
CA ALA A 699 -19.93 13.27 -10.66
C ALA A 699 -19.73 12.13 -11.68
N PRO A 700 -18.66 11.32 -11.51
CA PRO A 700 -18.44 10.12 -12.32
C PRO A 700 -19.43 9.02 -11.94
N GLN A 701 -19.54 8.00 -12.76
CA GLN A 701 -20.19 6.76 -12.37
C GLN A 701 -19.21 5.91 -11.56
N TYR A 702 -19.34 5.94 -10.24
CA TYR A 702 -18.58 5.07 -9.33
C TYR A 702 -19.08 3.62 -9.41
N TRP A 703 -18.14 2.71 -9.36
CA TRP A 703 -18.37 1.27 -9.24
C TRP A 703 -17.80 0.73 -7.92
N PRO A 704 -18.29 -0.43 -7.44
CA PRO A 704 -17.62 -1.14 -6.34
C PRO A 704 -16.16 -1.40 -6.70
N ARG A 705 -15.26 -1.23 -5.74
CA ARG A 705 -13.82 -1.45 -5.96
C ARG A 705 -13.51 -2.88 -6.40
N VAL A 706 -12.56 -3.02 -7.30
CA VAL A 706 -11.96 -4.29 -7.70
C VAL A 706 -10.48 -4.25 -7.29
N SER A 707 -10.25 -4.57 -6.03
CA SER A 707 -8.93 -4.50 -5.36
C SER A 707 -9.01 -5.16 -3.98
N LEU A 708 -7.90 -5.16 -3.26
CA LEU A 708 -7.85 -5.36 -1.81
C LEU A 708 -7.61 -4.06 -1.08
#